data_c6b126b95302f39e0ea7dbf8dddf290f
#
_entry.id   c6b126b95302f39e0ea7dbf8dddf290f
#
_cell.length_a   1.000
_cell.length_b   1.000
_cell.length_c   1.000
_cell.angle_alpha   90.00
_cell.angle_beta   90.00
_cell.angle_gamma   90.00
#
_symmetry.space_group_name_H-M   'P 1'
#
loop_
_entity.id
_entity.type
_entity.pdbx_description
1 polymer ?
#
loop_
_entity_poly.entity_id
_entity_poly.type
_entity_poly.pdbx_seq_one_letter_code
_entity_poly.pdbx_strand_id
1 'polypeptide(L)'
;MWVYYGIIFLGDFMKIRTLFKKYWGYILAFVSSLVVISILFHLQGVAPFGGKSLLTIDFFHQYGPMLGELFDRIKSHSSLLYSFNMSMGLPFYRNFFNYLSSPFNVLLLLFNHKELLTSFSVIVLVKLCFSTLFMYMFLKKKVGLSNVLTVCLSLLYSFSAYFVAYYWNIMWLDGMVFLPLIVYGLERMLIRRKPLVYVLSLSVMMFANYFIAYMICIFLVIYFIIFMVQYTDKFDLKKILFKCAMFGINSLIAAGVCAWFLVPMFNGLYSISATSDIFPSSQYYAFNFAEFWAGHFSGVVPTVLSSDVSNAPNIACGVLSILAFWLFIFDEKLSLKTKFAYLGGLVVLFISFYIGQIDFIWHAFHVPNDLPFRYSFVYSFLFVIIAAYGLRSIKDIKPRYLLATAVMMGLSLLLLYLYSLKFENITGKMVLLNVVVGIIYFLLIILSKYYSNMKRFVPALFLIVVSLEIVGSINTNWNISHISENFYKDYDEKKEILSVTKNVDNKFCRGEFTNMLSFNDPSWYGYYGITSFSSMIYENLAILQHNLGQPGNEINSFYYKQNTPIYDLINDVCYYVGDLEDKDNYTSRDVNGYTLNRFNSNASLFYFVNSNIKFWEYNNYNPFNVQNDFVKRTTNIDDVLEKVELSSGKEFYKDDEHIIIRYELKESVENYYIYNNSSYIDFMLVDGDLYYNTDDYSYVYNLEDINITSYNVYNEKYIINHKSNEKKSYLYVGFNNYYEYDFYVYKLNQEKYNEFVKKLESVKVNIVDFKEDVINLNVSSKEGTIYSSIPYDDGWHVYINGKEISKFRIGNAFLGFDVLDGDNDIKLVYKIPYFGLGLFISCSSVILLSLEIYLLRKKSH
;
A
#
# COMPACT_ATOMS: atom_id res chain seq x y z
N MET A 1 27.04 -9.11 58.71
CA MET A 1 26.31 -9.51 57.50
C MET A 1 25.28 -8.44 57.07
N TRP A 2 24.41 -7.92 57.96
CA TRP A 2 23.41 -6.91 57.61
C TRP A 2 23.96 -5.56 57.14
N VAL A 3 25.08 -5.11 57.65
CA VAL A 3 25.75 -3.86 57.24
C VAL A 3 26.32 -4.00 55.80
N TYR A 4 26.82 -5.18 55.44
CA TYR A 4 27.37 -5.44 54.12
C TYR A 4 26.28 -5.50 53.03
N TYR A 5 25.14 -6.10 53.33
CA TYR A 5 23.98 -6.07 52.46
C TYR A 5 23.37 -4.66 52.31
N GLY A 6 23.36 -3.86 53.40
CA GLY A 6 22.93 -2.48 53.35
C GLY A 6 23.79 -1.58 52.47
N ILE A 7 25.11 -1.79 52.46
CA ILE A 7 26.05 -1.00 51.63
C ILE A 7 25.93 -1.39 50.16
N ILE A 8 25.74 -2.69 49.84
CA ILE A 8 25.48 -3.16 48.47
C ILE A 8 24.15 -2.59 47.95
N PHE A 9 23.08 -2.68 48.72
CA PHE A 9 21.76 -2.15 48.40
C PHE A 9 21.76 -0.63 48.18
N LEU A 10 22.48 0.14 49.03
CA LEU A 10 22.67 1.59 48.87
C LEU A 10 23.51 1.90 47.60
N GLY A 11 24.54 1.14 47.33
CA GLY A 11 25.38 1.30 46.12
C GLY A 11 24.61 1.04 44.84
N ASP A 12 23.78 0.00 44.83
CA ASP A 12 22.94 -0.31 43.67
C ASP A 12 21.78 0.68 43.55
N PHE A 13 21.17 1.12 44.62
CA PHE A 13 20.17 2.20 44.61
C PHE A 13 20.74 3.52 44.09
N MET A 14 21.96 3.88 44.49
CA MET A 14 22.66 5.07 43.95
C MET A 14 22.99 4.94 42.46
N LYS A 15 23.40 3.75 42.01
CA LYS A 15 23.61 3.47 40.56
C LYS A 15 22.28 3.55 39.76
N ILE A 16 21.21 2.93 40.24
CA ILE A 16 19.87 3.01 39.67
C ILE A 16 19.37 4.46 39.58
N ARG A 17 19.52 5.23 40.67
CA ARG A 17 19.16 6.66 40.71
C ARG A 17 19.98 7.49 39.71
N THR A 18 21.25 7.18 39.51
CA THR A 18 22.12 7.85 38.53
C THR A 18 21.75 7.50 37.10
N LEU A 19 21.48 6.23 36.83
CA LEU A 19 20.96 5.76 35.55
C LEU A 19 19.60 6.39 35.25
N PHE A 20 18.68 6.40 36.20
CA PHE A 20 17.39 7.05 36.06
C PHE A 20 17.52 8.54 35.72
N LYS A 21 18.36 9.29 36.47
CA LYS A 21 18.62 10.70 36.15
C LYS A 21 19.21 10.92 34.77
N LYS A 22 19.97 9.97 34.24
CA LYS A 22 20.57 10.04 32.92
C LYS A 22 19.56 9.74 31.81
N TYR A 23 18.65 8.79 32.02
CA TYR A 23 17.78 8.24 30.97
C TYR A 23 16.29 8.62 31.12
N TRP A 24 15.89 9.33 32.21
CA TRP A 24 14.47 9.62 32.45
C TRP A 24 13.76 10.35 31.31
N GLY A 25 14.47 11.19 30.54
CA GLY A 25 13.88 11.88 29.40
C GLY A 25 13.53 10.93 28.22
N TYR A 26 14.30 9.87 28.06
CA TYR A 26 13.98 8.80 27.07
C TYR A 26 12.75 8.00 27.53
N ILE A 27 12.70 7.69 28.82
CA ILE A 27 11.55 7.00 29.42
C ILE A 27 10.30 7.87 29.29
N LEU A 28 10.42 9.17 29.62
CA LEU A 28 9.32 10.11 29.49
C LEU A 28 8.81 10.19 28.03
N ALA A 29 9.69 10.25 27.03
CA ALA A 29 9.32 10.29 25.63
C ALA A 29 8.53 9.05 25.22
N PHE A 30 9.01 7.86 25.57
CA PHE A 30 8.32 6.61 25.26
C PHE A 30 6.97 6.50 25.98
N VAL A 31 6.94 6.76 27.29
CA VAL A 31 5.72 6.65 28.10
C VAL A 31 4.67 7.70 27.69
N SER A 32 5.08 8.94 27.40
CA SER A 32 4.13 9.97 26.96
C SER A 32 3.49 9.62 25.62
N SER A 33 4.25 9.08 24.67
CA SER A 33 3.70 8.59 23.40
C SER A 33 2.75 7.43 23.62
N LEU A 34 3.14 6.46 24.48
CA LEU A 34 2.29 5.32 24.83
C LEU A 34 0.95 5.77 25.43
N VAL A 35 0.98 6.73 26.35
CA VAL A 35 -0.24 7.27 26.98
C VAL A 35 -1.12 7.97 25.96
N VAL A 36 -0.55 8.86 25.14
CA VAL A 36 -1.33 9.62 24.13
C VAL A 36 -2.02 8.69 23.13
N ILE A 37 -1.31 7.70 22.56
CA ILE A 37 -1.91 6.79 21.59
C ILE A 37 -2.92 5.84 22.25
N SER A 38 -2.68 5.41 23.51
CA SER A 38 -3.65 4.58 24.25
C SER A 38 -4.94 5.33 24.52
N ILE A 39 -4.87 6.63 24.86
CA ILE A 39 -6.06 7.48 25.01
C ILE A 39 -6.80 7.60 23.67
N LEU A 40 -6.09 7.85 22.57
CA LEU A 40 -6.71 7.93 21.24
C LEU A 40 -7.39 6.62 20.86
N PHE A 41 -6.74 5.48 21.04
CA PHE A 41 -7.33 4.17 20.77
C PHE A 41 -8.55 3.89 21.64
N HIS A 42 -8.50 4.26 22.92
CA HIS A 42 -9.65 4.13 23.81
C HIS A 42 -10.84 5.00 23.35
N LEU A 43 -10.60 6.26 23.01
CA LEU A 43 -11.65 7.17 22.54
C LEU A 43 -12.28 6.72 21.21
N GLN A 44 -11.51 6.14 20.31
CA GLN A 44 -11.96 5.62 19.02
C GLN A 44 -12.50 4.19 19.12
N GLY A 45 -12.34 3.51 20.25
CA GLY A 45 -12.74 2.12 20.42
C GLY A 45 -11.86 1.12 19.68
N VAL A 46 -10.59 1.44 19.42
CA VAL A 46 -9.63 0.58 18.70
C VAL A 46 -9.06 -0.49 19.62
N ALA A 47 -8.90 -1.71 19.12
CA ALA A 47 -8.24 -2.79 19.86
C ALA A 47 -6.79 -2.41 20.27
N PRO A 48 -6.30 -2.79 21.47
CA PRO A 48 -6.91 -3.65 22.48
C PRO A 48 -7.91 -2.95 23.43
N PHE A 49 -8.21 -1.66 23.24
CA PHE A 49 -9.07 -0.88 24.13
C PHE A 49 -10.56 -0.89 23.74
N GLY A 50 -10.90 -1.54 22.61
CA GLY A 50 -12.25 -1.70 22.08
C GLY A 50 -12.31 -2.72 20.94
N GLY A 51 -13.45 -2.82 20.26
CA GLY A 51 -13.71 -3.83 19.22
C GLY A 51 -13.42 -3.40 17.79
N LYS A 52 -12.89 -2.18 17.58
CA LYS A 52 -12.59 -1.68 16.22
C LYS A 52 -11.15 -1.97 15.80
N SER A 53 -10.91 -2.08 14.50
CA SER A 53 -9.60 -2.25 13.88
C SER A 53 -9.15 -0.99 13.12
N LEU A 54 -7.85 -0.90 12.83
CA LEU A 54 -7.27 0.14 11.99
C LEU A 54 -7.41 -0.14 10.48
N LEU A 55 -8.09 -1.24 10.11
CA LEU A 55 -8.30 -1.59 8.71
C LEU A 55 -9.16 -0.53 8.02
N THR A 56 -8.63 0.02 6.93
CA THR A 56 -9.34 0.95 6.04
C THR A 56 -8.61 1.00 4.71
N ILE A 57 -9.31 1.29 3.61
CA ILE A 57 -8.76 1.45 2.27
C ILE A 57 -7.80 0.27 1.93
N ASP A 58 -6.56 0.53 1.55
CA ASP A 58 -5.59 -0.51 1.21
C ASP A 58 -5.19 -1.40 2.39
N PHE A 59 -5.29 -0.93 3.63
CA PHE A 59 -5.03 -1.79 4.77
C PHE A 59 -6.09 -2.89 4.91
N PHE A 60 -7.33 -2.57 4.55
CA PHE A 60 -8.41 -3.55 4.52
C PHE A 60 -8.27 -4.52 3.34
N HIS A 61 -8.06 -3.99 2.13
CA HIS A 61 -8.07 -4.78 0.91
C HIS A 61 -6.73 -5.41 0.55
N GLN A 62 -5.60 -4.88 1.06
CA GLN A 62 -4.26 -5.26 0.62
C GLN A 62 -3.35 -5.69 1.77
N TYR A 63 -2.91 -4.76 2.63
CA TYR A 63 -1.84 -5.04 3.60
C TYR A 63 -2.27 -5.96 4.75
N GLY A 64 -3.52 -5.89 5.20
CA GLY A 64 -4.07 -6.73 6.26
C GLY A 64 -4.05 -8.21 5.86
N PRO A 65 -4.68 -8.59 4.74
CA PRO A 65 -4.62 -9.95 4.22
C PRO A 65 -3.20 -10.45 3.96
N MET A 66 -2.32 -9.63 3.39
CA MET A 66 -0.92 -10.01 3.14
C MET A 66 -0.13 -10.24 4.43
N LEU A 67 -0.38 -9.48 5.49
CA LEU A 67 0.22 -9.71 6.81
C LEU A 67 -0.31 -11.01 7.44
N GLY A 68 -1.57 -11.36 7.18
CA GLY A 68 -2.14 -12.66 7.54
C GLY A 68 -1.42 -13.81 6.84
N GLU A 69 -1.20 -13.71 5.54
CA GLU A 69 -0.42 -14.70 4.79
C GLU A 69 1.03 -14.81 5.29
N LEU A 70 1.70 -13.67 5.55
CA LEU A 70 3.06 -13.69 6.11
C LEU A 70 3.09 -14.43 7.46
N PHE A 71 2.11 -14.16 8.33
CA PHE A 71 1.98 -14.85 9.61
C PHE A 71 1.83 -16.37 9.41
N ASP A 72 0.92 -16.80 8.55
CA ASP A 72 0.66 -18.20 8.28
C ASP A 72 1.89 -18.91 7.67
N ARG A 73 2.58 -18.27 6.72
CA ARG A 73 3.82 -18.80 6.10
C ARG A 73 4.95 -18.97 7.11
N ILE A 74 5.14 -18.01 8.02
CA ILE A 74 6.16 -18.13 9.07
C ILE A 74 5.79 -19.26 10.04
N LYS A 75 4.52 -19.37 10.46
CA LYS A 75 4.05 -20.42 11.38
C LYS A 75 4.12 -21.82 10.78
N SER A 76 3.82 -21.97 9.50
CA SER A 76 3.86 -23.25 8.77
C SER A 76 5.21 -23.59 8.16
N HIS A 77 6.22 -22.70 8.27
CA HIS A 77 7.52 -22.81 7.60
C HIS A 77 7.41 -22.96 6.07
N SER A 78 6.40 -22.33 5.46
CA SER A 78 6.22 -22.33 4.02
C SER A 78 7.23 -21.40 3.31
N SER A 79 7.45 -21.63 2.00
CA SER A 79 8.38 -20.84 1.18
C SER A 79 8.00 -19.35 1.17
N LEU A 80 8.99 -18.47 1.28
CA LEU A 80 8.86 -17.02 1.08
C LEU A 80 9.31 -16.58 -0.33
N LEU A 81 9.54 -17.53 -1.24
CA LEU A 81 10.01 -17.23 -2.59
C LEU A 81 8.85 -16.93 -3.54
N TYR A 82 7.83 -17.78 -3.56
CA TYR A 82 6.69 -17.71 -4.47
C TYR A 82 5.40 -18.05 -3.73
N SER A 83 4.28 -17.44 -4.15
CA SER A 83 2.95 -17.69 -3.60
C SER A 83 1.91 -17.82 -4.69
N PHE A 84 1.09 -18.87 -4.62
CA PHE A 84 -0.12 -18.99 -5.44
C PHE A 84 -1.38 -18.43 -4.76
N ASN A 85 -1.28 -17.95 -3.54
CA ASN A 85 -2.37 -17.26 -2.85
C ASN A 85 -2.52 -15.79 -3.32
N MET A 86 -1.67 -15.33 -4.23
CA MET A 86 -1.68 -13.97 -4.75
C MET A 86 -1.59 -13.99 -6.27
N SER A 87 -2.45 -13.23 -6.95
CA SER A 87 -2.34 -12.92 -8.38
C SER A 87 -2.12 -14.14 -9.27
N MET A 88 -2.81 -15.25 -8.99
CA MET A 88 -2.64 -16.52 -9.69
C MET A 88 -1.24 -17.15 -9.57
N GLY A 89 -0.34 -16.50 -8.87
CA GLY A 89 1.07 -16.85 -8.68
C GLY A 89 1.96 -15.61 -8.81
N LEU A 90 2.59 -15.22 -7.71
CA LEU A 90 3.49 -14.06 -7.65
C LEU A 90 4.71 -14.37 -6.79
N PRO A 91 5.91 -13.87 -7.14
CA PRO A 91 7.06 -13.95 -6.26
C PRO A 91 6.76 -13.28 -4.91
N PHE A 92 6.61 -14.07 -3.85
CA PHE A 92 6.23 -13.57 -2.53
C PHE A 92 7.23 -12.55 -1.99
N TYR A 93 8.53 -12.71 -2.29
CA TYR A 93 9.56 -11.77 -1.86
C TYR A 93 9.32 -10.34 -2.37
N ARG A 94 8.63 -10.13 -3.51
CA ARG A 94 8.31 -8.79 -4.03
C ARG A 94 7.31 -8.08 -3.11
N ASN A 95 6.21 -8.74 -2.76
CA ASN A 95 5.25 -8.20 -1.80
C ASN A 95 5.87 -8.06 -0.40
N PHE A 96 6.74 -9.03 -0.01
CA PHE A 96 7.43 -8.96 1.27
C PHE A 96 8.26 -7.68 1.40
N PHE A 97 9.13 -7.36 0.45
CA PHE A 97 9.98 -6.16 0.53
C PHE A 97 9.23 -4.85 0.23
N ASN A 98 8.10 -4.91 -0.47
CA ASN A 98 7.29 -3.72 -0.74
C ASN A 98 6.41 -3.32 0.46
N TYR A 99 5.83 -4.31 1.17
CA TYR A 99 4.82 -4.06 2.19
C TYR A 99 5.12 -4.63 3.58
N LEU A 100 5.83 -5.76 3.68
CA LEU A 100 5.79 -6.64 4.85
C LEU A 100 7.12 -6.73 5.60
N SER A 101 8.18 -6.16 5.08
CA SER A 101 9.57 -6.31 5.62
C SER A 101 9.87 -5.41 6.83
N SER A 102 8.90 -4.66 7.34
CA SER A 102 9.11 -3.85 8.55
C SER A 102 9.60 -4.71 9.72
N PRO A 103 10.70 -4.31 10.41
CA PRO A 103 11.20 -5.07 11.57
C PRO A 103 10.20 -5.15 12.72
N PHE A 104 9.22 -4.25 12.76
CA PHE A 104 8.15 -4.26 13.76
C PHE A 104 7.12 -5.38 13.50
N ASN A 105 7.05 -5.92 12.30
CA ASN A 105 6.13 -7.02 11.98
C ASN A 105 6.49 -8.33 12.71
N VAL A 106 7.68 -8.44 13.32
CA VAL A 106 7.99 -9.55 14.22
C VAL A 106 7.01 -9.64 15.40
N LEU A 107 6.37 -8.54 15.77
CA LEU A 107 5.34 -8.51 16.82
C LEU A 107 4.09 -9.33 16.48
N LEU A 108 3.81 -9.58 15.20
CA LEU A 108 2.72 -10.46 14.76
C LEU A 108 2.83 -11.84 15.42
N LEU A 109 4.05 -12.35 15.59
CA LEU A 109 4.32 -13.69 16.12
C LEU A 109 3.95 -13.86 17.60
N LEU A 110 3.67 -12.76 18.31
CA LEU A 110 3.19 -12.77 19.71
C LEU A 110 1.68 -13.03 19.83
N PHE A 111 0.96 -13.05 18.72
CA PHE A 111 -0.50 -13.16 18.66
C PHE A 111 -0.92 -14.44 17.95
N ASN A 112 -2.21 -14.80 18.08
CA ASN A 112 -2.85 -15.83 17.29
C ASN A 112 -3.52 -15.23 16.06
N HIS A 113 -3.89 -16.05 15.06
CA HIS A 113 -4.51 -15.58 13.83
C HIS A 113 -5.77 -14.72 14.08
N LYS A 114 -6.65 -15.13 15.01
CA LYS A 114 -7.87 -14.39 15.40
C LYS A 114 -7.59 -13.06 16.15
N GLU A 115 -6.33 -12.78 16.49
CA GLU A 115 -5.89 -11.57 17.16
C GLU A 115 -5.01 -10.68 16.26
N LEU A 116 -4.85 -11.03 14.99
CA LEU A 116 -3.98 -10.29 14.07
C LEU A 116 -4.37 -8.82 13.93
N LEU A 117 -5.67 -8.50 13.91
CA LEU A 117 -6.13 -7.10 13.84
C LEU A 117 -5.72 -6.30 15.09
N THR A 118 -5.71 -6.93 16.25
CA THR A 118 -5.15 -6.32 17.48
C THR A 118 -3.65 -6.13 17.36
N SER A 119 -2.92 -7.10 16.79
CA SER A 119 -1.48 -6.98 16.56
C SER A 119 -1.12 -5.82 15.64
N PHE A 120 -1.92 -5.54 14.61
CA PHE A 120 -1.72 -4.40 13.72
C PHE A 120 -1.78 -3.07 14.49
N SER A 121 -2.75 -2.93 15.38
CA SER A 121 -2.87 -1.76 16.25
C SER A 121 -1.68 -1.62 17.19
N VAL A 122 -1.20 -2.72 17.77
CA VAL A 122 -0.01 -2.75 18.64
C VAL A 122 1.25 -2.36 17.86
N ILE A 123 1.40 -2.81 16.62
CA ILE A 123 2.54 -2.42 15.77
C ILE A 123 2.54 -0.90 15.53
N VAL A 124 1.40 -0.31 15.18
CA VAL A 124 1.28 1.16 15.00
C VAL A 124 1.63 1.89 16.29
N LEU A 125 1.09 1.44 17.42
CA LEU A 125 1.38 2.00 18.74
C LEU A 125 2.89 1.98 19.05
N VAL A 126 3.55 0.84 18.84
CA VAL A 126 4.99 0.69 19.10
C VAL A 126 5.81 1.57 18.15
N LYS A 127 5.45 1.66 16.86
CA LYS A 127 6.11 2.56 15.91
C LYS A 127 6.06 4.02 16.36
N LEU A 128 4.92 4.52 16.85
CA LEU A 128 4.81 5.89 17.36
C LEU A 128 5.68 6.12 18.60
N CYS A 129 5.75 5.15 19.51
CA CYS A 129 6.63 5.22 20.67
C CYS A 129 8.11 5.34 20.25
N PHE A 130 8.55 4.54 19.25
CA PHE A 130 9.91 4.61 18.73
C PHE A 130 10.17 5.89 17.92
N SER A 131 9.18 6.37 17.14
CA SER A 131 9.27 7.65 16.43
C SER A 131 9.53 8.80 17.44
N THR A 132 8.74 8.88 18.50
CA THR A 132 8.91 9.87 19.57
C THR A 132 10.26 9.72 20.27
N LEU A 133 10.69 8.49 20.55
CA LEU A 133 11.97 8.20 21.20
C LEU A 133 13.18 8.64 20.37
N PHE A 134 13.20 8.32 19.08
CA PHE A 134 14.31 8.66 18.19
C PHE A 134 14.32 10.17 17.87
N MET A 135 13.15 10.81 17.75
CA MET A 135 13.06 12.25 17.60
C MET A 135 13.55 12.98 18.86
N TYR A 136 13.16 12.48 20.06
CA TYR A 136 13.68 12.99 21.32
C TYR A 136 15.21 12.88 21.38
N MET A 137 15.76 11.71 21.04
CA MET A 137 17.21 11.48 21.04
C MET A 137 17.92 12.48 20.12
N PHE A 138 17.40 12.65 18.91
CA PHE A 138 17.97 13.56 17.92
C PHE A 138 17.91 15.01 18.40
N LEU A 139 16.73 15.55 18.76
CA LEU A 139 16.56 16.92 19.21
C LEU A 139 17.36 17.24 20.46
N LYS A 140 17.42 16.29 21.41
CA LYS A 140 18.21 16.45 22.65
C LYS A 140 19.69 16.62 22.36
N LYS A 141 20.22 15.90 21.36
CA LYS A 141 21.63 15.99 20.94
C LYS A 141 21.90 17.19 20.05
N LYS A 142 20.97 17.55 19.17
CA LYS A 142 21.11 18.63 18.20
C LYS A 142 20.95 20.02 18.83
N VAL A 143 19.89 20.22 19.58
CA VAL A 143 19.49 21.54 20.08
C VAL A 143 19.77 21.71 21.58
N GLY A 144 19.64 20.65 22.39
CA GLY A 144 19.94 20.67 23.84
C GLY A 144 18.85 21.30 24.69
N LEU A 145 17.59 21.26 24.27
CA LEU A 145 16.42 21.72 25.05
C LEU A 145 16.27 20.97 26.39
N SER A 146 15.42 21.49 27.27
CA SER A 146 14.97 20.75 28.47
C SER A 146 14.30 19.43 28.05
N ASN A 147 14.38 18.40 28.87
CA ASN A 147 13.85 17.09 28.49
C ASN A 147 12.36 17.13 28.12
N VAL A 148 11.56 17.86 28.96
CA VAL A 148 10.10 17.92 28.74
C VAL A 148 9.74 18.67 27.44
N LEU A 149 10.35 19.82 27.15
CA LEU A 149 10.11 20.53 25.87
C LEU A 149 10.57 19.72 24.66
N THR A 150 11.66 18.95 24.84
CA THR A 150 12.10 18.02 23.80
C THR A 150 11.05 16.93 23.55
N VAL A 151 10.45 16.38 24.61
CA VAL A 151 9.35 15.39 24.51
C VAL A 151 8.13 16.02 23.85
N CYS A 152 7.74 17.24 24.21
CA CYS A 152 6.62 17.94 23.57
C CYS A 152 6.78 18.01 22.04
N LEU A 153 7.94 18.48 21.57
CA LEU A 153 8.21 18.59 20.13
C LEU A 153 8.33 17.21 19.45
N SER A 154 8.82 16.21 20.17
CA SER A 154 8.90 14.84 19.65
C SER A 154 7.53 14.21 19.49
N LEU A 155 6.59 14.47 20.39
CA LEU A 155 5.19 14.09 20.26
C LEU A 155 4.54 14.77 19.05
N LEU A 156 4.72 16.08 18.89
CA LEU A 156 4.17 16.84 17.76
C LEU A 156 4.68 16.34 16.41
N TYR A 157 5.92 15.85 16.33
CA TYR A 157 6.42 15.17 15.13
C TYR A 157 5.72 13.85 14.89
N SER A 158 5.67 12.98 15.90
CA SER A 158 5.16 11.62 15.76
C SER A 158 3.65 11.57 15.56
N PHE A 159 2.91 12.54 16.08
CA PHE A 159 1.47 12.71 15.93
C PHE A 159 1.11 13.82 14.94
N SER A 160 1.98 14.08 13.97
CA SER A 160 1.74 15.07 12.89
C SER A 160 0.59 14.65 11.97
N ALA A 161 0.14 15.58 11.12
CA ALA A 161 -0.89 15.30 10.11
C ALA A 161 -0.54 14.13 9.19
N TYR A 162 0.75 13.89 8.94
CA TYR A 162 1.19 12.71 8.17
C TYR A 162 0.74 11.40 8.82
N PHE A 163 0.89 11.27 10.15
CA PHE A 163 0.39 10.09 10.86
C PHE A 163 -1.12 9.97 10.72
N VAL A 164 -1.86 11.06 10.87
CA VAL A 164 -3.32 11.06 10.80
C VAL A 164 -3.82 10.65 9.41
N ALA A 165 -3.15 11.12 8.35
CA ALA A 165 -3.47 10.77 6.97
C ALA A 165 -3.12 9.32 6.62
N TYR A 166 -1.96 8.82 7.09
CA TYR A 166 -1.35 7.59 6.57
C TYR A 166 -1.11 6.51 7.63
N TYR A 167 -1.81 6.53 8.77
CA TYR A 167 -1.66 5.52 9.83
C TYR A 167 -1.92 4.09 9.37
N TRP A 168 -2.77 3.93 8.37
CA TRP A 168 -3.13 2.66 7.77
C TRP A 168 -2.09 2.17 6.75
N ASN A 169 -1.25 3.03 6.18
CA ASN A 169 -0.05 2.64 5.46
C ASN A 169 1.06 2.28 6.44
N ILE A 170 0.85 1.18 7.14
CA ILE A 170 1.67 0.77 8.31
C ILE A 170 3.17 0.74 8.01
N MET A 171 3.58 0.37 6.78
CA MET A 171 4.98 0.33 6.35
C MET A 171 5.58 1.72 6.10
N TRP A 172 4.76 2.77 5.82
CA TRP A 172 5.28 4.13 5.63
C TRP A 172 5.66 4.79 6.95
N LEU A 173 5.04 4.38 8.05
CA LEU A 173 5.37 4.88 9.38
C LEU A 173 6.82 4.59 9.78
N ASP A 174 7.47 3.58 9.19
CA ASP A 174 8.89 3.31 9.40
C ASP A 174 9.76 4.50 8.98
N GLY A 175 9.34 5.27 7.96
CA GLY A 175 10.00 6.52 7.58
C GLY A 175 10.04 7.54 8.70
N MET A 176 8.90 7.73 9.39
CA MET A 176 8.85 8.62 10.57
C MET A 176 9.70 8.11 11.74
N VAL A 177 9.76 6.79 11.92
CA VAL A 177 10.55 6.17 12.99
C VAL A 177 12.04 6.35 12.73
N PHE A 178 12.53 5.97 11.55
CA PHE A 178 13.97 5.90 11.28
C PHE A 178 14.59 7.23 10.82
N LEU A 179 13.83 8.18 10.25
CA LEU A 179 14.38 9.47 9.78
C LEU A 179 15.19 10.22 10.85
N PRO A 180 14.72 10.43 12.11
CA PRO A 180 15.51 11.11 13.13
C PRO A 180 16.81 10.37 13.47
N LEU A 181 16.80 9.04 13.46
CA LEU A 181 17.97 8.21 13.73
C LEU A 181 18.98 8.26 12.59
N ILE A 182 18.51 8.25 11.34
CA ILE A 182 19.36 8.37 10.14
C ILE A 182 20.06 9.73 10.14
N VAL A 183 19.32 10.82 10.36
CA VAL A 183 19.88 12.18 10.39
C VAL A 183 20.84 12.35 11.56
N TYR A 184 20.55 11.79 12.74
CA TYR A 184 21.50 11.73 13.85
C TYR A 184 22.78 10.99 13.47
N GLY A 185 22.64 9.84 12.78
CA GLY A 185 23.79 9.07 12.28
C GLY A 185 24.62 9.87 11.29
N LEU A 186 23.97 10.58 10.35
CA LEU A 186 24.61 11.45 9.35
C LEU A 186 25.45 12.54 10.04
N GLU A 187 24.87 13.29 10.96
CA GLU A 187 25.62 14.33 11.71
C GLU A 187 26.80 13.76 12.50
N ARG A 188 26.57 12.61 13.18
CA ARG A 188 27.62 11.92 13.90
C ARG A 188 28.78 11.49 12.98
N MET A 189 28.47 11.02 11.79
CA MET A 189 29.44 10.67 10.77
C MET A 189 30.23 11.90 10.30
N LEU A 190 29.55 12.98 9.93
CA LEU A 190 30.15 14.20 9.40
C LEU A 190 30.99 14.96 10.45
N ILE A 191 30.62 14.91 11.75
CA ILE A 191 31.32 15.60 12.86
C ILE A 191 32.40 14.72 13.46
N ARG A 192 32.08 13.45 13.75
CA ARG A 192 32.93 12.53 14.55
C ARG A 192 33.58 11.42 13.74
N ARG A 193 33.34 11.36 12.43
CA ARG A 193 33.81 10.29 11.53
C ARG A 193 33.38 8.88 12.01
N LYS A 194 32.13 8.71 12.47
CA LYS A 194 31.57 7.44 12.96
C LYS A 194 30.39 7.02 12.12
N PRO A 195 30.58 6.29 10.99
CA PRO A 195 29.54 6.03 9.99
C PRO A 195 28.51 4.98 10.41
N LEU A 196 28.84 4.07 11.33
CA LEU A 196 28.06 2.87 11.64
C LEU A 196 26.56 3.14 11.87
N VAL A 197 26.21 4.16 12.66
CA VAL A 197 24.79 4.47 12.97
C VAL A 197 24.07 4.93 11.72
N TYR A 198 24.71 5.75 10.89
CA TYR A 198 24.15 6.24 9.62
C TYR A 198 23.89 5.09 8.67
N VAL A 199 24.92 4.28 8.39
CA VAL A 199 24.82 3.17 7.44
C VAL A 199 23.77 2.16 7.90
N LEU A 200 23.81 1.72 9.17
CA LEU A 200 22.86 0.73 9.66
C LEU A 200 21.41 1.24 9.69
N SER A 201 21.17 2.48 10.15
CA SER A 201 19.81 3.01 10.21
C SER A 201 19.21 3.23 8.82
N LEU A 202 20.02 3.68 7.85
CA LEU A 202 19.59 3.84 6.47
C LEU A 202 19.33 2.47 5.81
N SER A 203 20.21 1.48 6.04
CA SER A 203 20.00 0.10 5.55
C SER A 203 18.73 -0.52 6.14
N VAL A 204 18.48 -0.36 7.44
CA VAL A 204 17.24 -0.86 8.08
C VAL A 204 16.00 -0.18 7.48
N MET A 205 16.08 1.12 7.18
CA MET A 205 14.97 1.82 6.52
C MET A 205 14.75 1.32 5.09
N MET A 206 15.82 1.10 4.31
CA MET A 206 15.72 0.51 2.97
C MET A 206 15.09 -0.90 3.03
N PHE A 207 15.46 -1.70 4.02
CA PHE A 207 14.88 -3.01 4.26
C PHE A 207 13.40 -2.92 4.64
N ALA A 208 13.03 -2.00 5.54
CA ALA A 208 11.65 -1.83 6.02
C ALA A 208 10.70 -1.35 4.91
N ASN A 209 11.12 -0.41 4.09
CA ASN A 209 10.42 0.06 2.89
C ASN A 209 11.38 0.85 1.99
N TYR A 210 11.74 0.29 0.86
CA TYR A 210 12.70 0.90 -0.07
C TYR A 210 12.16 2.16 -0.75
N PHE A 211 10.83 2.24 -0.99
CA PHE A 211 10.19 3.38 -1.64
C PHE A 211 10.22 4.64 -0.76
N ILE A 212 9.87 4.53 0.52
CA ILE A 212 9.99 5.62 1.48
C ILE A 212 11.46 5.94 1.76
N ALA A 213 12.35 4.93 1.76
CA ALA A 213 13.80 5.16 1.88
C ALA A 213 14.36 5.98 0.71
N TYR A 214 13.84 5.81 -0.51
CA TYR A 214 14.20 6.66 -1.66
C TYR A 214 13.87 8.13 -1.39
N MET A 215 12.67 8.43 -0.88
CA MET A 215 12.28 9.79 -0.51
C MET A 215 13.17 10.36 0.61
N ILE A 216 13.53 9.54 1.59
CA ILE A 216 14.50 9.92 2.62
C ILE A 216 15.87 10.23 2.02
N CYS A 217 16.34 9.46 1.04
CA CYS A 217 17.62 9.73 0.36
C CYS A 217 17.63 11.10 -0.33
N ILE A 218 16.54 11.50 -1.00
CA ILE A 218 16.40 12.86 -1.56
C ILE A 218 16.49 13.91 -0.44
N PHE A 219 15.72 13.70 0.64
CA PHE A 219 15.77 14.62 1.78
C PHE A 219 17.16 14.71 2.43
N LEU A 220 17.90 13.62 2.51
CA LEU A 220 19.26 13.62 3.07
C LEU A 220 20.24 14.50 2.27
N VAL A 221 20.04 14.63 0.95
CA VAL A 221 20.82 15.59 0.14
C VAL A 221 20.48 17.02 0.57
N ILE A 222 19.21 17.35 0.72
CA ILE A 222 18.77 18.68 1.19
C ILE A 222 19.33 18.96 2.59
N TYR A 223 19.19 17.99 3.50
CA TYR A 223 19.68 18.13 4.87
C TYR A 223 21.21 18.23 4.94
N PHE A 224 21.93 17.50 4.08
CA PHE A 224 23.39 17.63 3.97
C PHE A 224 23.80 19.04 3.57
N ILE A 225 23.08 19.67 2.63
CA ILE A 225 23.34 21.08 2.23
C ILE A 225 23.08 22.00 3.44
N ILE A 226 21.95 21.84 4.15
CA ILE A 226 21.64 22.59 5.38
C ILE A 226 22.79 22.46 6.39
N PHE A 227 23.25 21.24 6.64
CA PHE A 227 24.35 20.96 7.54
C PHE A 227 25.65 21.65 7.09
N MET A 228 25.99 21.58 5.79
CA MET A 228 27.18 22.22 5.25
C MET A 228 27.14 23.74 5.40
N VAL A 229 26.01 24.38 5.11
CA VAL A 229 25.83 25.83 5.28
C VAL A 229 25.95 26.22 6.77
N GLN A 230 25.35 25.44 7.66
CA GLN A 230 25.36 25.72 9.11
C GLN A 230 26.75 25.63 9.72
N TYR A 231 27.58 24.63 9.33
CA TYR A 231 28.83 24.28 10.00
C TYR A 231 30.11 24.63 9.22
N THR A 232 29.99 25.33 8.07
CA THR A 232 31.17 25.77 7.30
C THR A 232 31.36 27.26 7.44
N ASP A 233 32.33 27.68 8.27
CA ASP A 233 32.63 29.10 8.52
C ASP A 233 33.55 29.70 7.46
N LYS A 234 34.51 28.91 6.98
CA LYS A 234 35.43 29.31 5.90
C LYS A 234 35.33 28.31 4.75
N PHE A 235 35.33 28.86 3.52
CA PHE A 235 35.36 28.02 2.33
C PHE A 235 36.70 27.26 2.25
N ASP A 236 36.62 25.95 2.41
CA ASP A 236 37.75 25.02 2.28
C ASP A 236 37.28 23.87 1.39
N LEU A 237 37.64 23.95 0.11
CA LEU A 237 37.21 23.00 -0.91
C LEU A 237 37.59 21.55 -0.54
N LYS A 238 38.79 21.34 0.01
CA LYS A 238 39.26 19.99 0.39
C LYS A 238 38.36 19.37 1.50
N LYS A 239 38.01 20.16 2.50
CA LYS A 239 37.08 19.70 3.56
C LYS A 239 35.65 19.47 3.05
N ILE A 240 35.19 20.32 2.13
CA ILE A 240 33.85 20.15 1.49
C ILE A 240 33.84 18.86 0.69
N LEU A 241 34.79 18.67 -0.23
CA LEU A 241 34.89 17.44 -1.05
C LEU A 241 35.04 16.18 -0.19
N PHE A 242 35.81 16.24 0.90
CA PHE A 242 35.93 15.12 1.83
C PHE A 242 34.60 14.77 2.49
N LYS A 243 33.80 15.76 2.93
CA LYS A 243 32.47 15.50 3.52
C LYS A 243 31.49 15.01 2.47
N CYS A 244 31.52 15.54 1.24
CA CYS A 244 30.72 15.04 0.13
C CYS A 244 31.05 13.57 -0.18
N ALA A 245 32.34 13.23 -0.29
CA ALA A 245 32.79 11.87 -0.52
C ALA A 245 32.36 10.95 0.63
N MET A 246 32.51 11.37 1.88
CA MET A 246 32.10 10.59 3.05
C MET A 246 30.57 10.35 3.06
N PHE A 247 29.77 11.35 2.72
CA PHE A 247 28.32 11.22 2.58
C PHE A 247 27.97 10.25 1.45
N GLY A 248 28.50 10.47 0.24
CA GLY A 248 28.19 9.65 -0.94
C GLY A 248 28.62 8.18 -0.74
N ILE A 249 29.87 7.95 -0.32
CA ILE A 249 30.41 6.58 -0.14
C ILE A 249 29.60 5.81 0.91
N ASN A 250 29.29 6.42 2.06
CA ASN A 250 28.56 5.73 3.10
C ASN A 250 27.06 5.53 2.76
N SER A 251 26.46 6.40 1.94
CA SER A 251 25.13 6.18 1.38
C SER A 251 25.13 5.00 0.41
N LEU A 252 26.15 4.92 -0.46
CA LEU A 252 26.32 3.78 -1.37
C LEU A 252 26.59 2.47 -0.61
N ILE A 253 27.39 2.51 0.46
CA ILE A 253 27.61 1.33 1.33
C ILE A 253 26.29 0.90 1.97
N ALA A 254 25.44 1.83 2.44
CA ALA A 254 24.15 1.48 3.01
C ALA A 254 23.22 0.80 1.99
N ALA A 255 23.14 1.33 0.77
CA ALA A 255 22.41 0.71 -0.33
C ALA A 255 23.05 -0.64 -0.73
N GLY A 256 24.37 -0.71 -0.77
CA GLY A 256 25.10 -1.93 -1.07
C GLY A 256 24.85 -3.05 -0.05
N VAL A 257 24.77 -2.75 1.24
CA VAL A 257 24.39 -3.74 2.28
C VAL A 257 23.01 -4.34 1.99
N CYS A 258 22.12 -3.58 1.37
CA CYS A 258 20.79 -4.00 0.99
C CYS A 258 20.68 -4.57 -0.43
N ALA A 259 21.78 -4.65 -1.19
CA ALA A 259 21.77 -5.03 -2.60
C ALA A 259 21.22 -6.46 -2.84
N TRP A 260 21.33 -7.36 -1.88
CA TRP A 260 20.85 -8.75 -1.98
C TRP A 260 19.33 -8.83 -2.25
N PHE A 261 18.54 -7.82 -1.83
CA PHE A 261 17.13 -7.73 -2.17
C PHE A 261 16.83 -6.55 -3.12
N LEU A 262 17.56 -5.41 -3.03
CA LEU A 262 17.30 -4.26 -3.90
C LEU A 262 17.53 -4.58 -5.38
N VAL A 263 18.56 -5.35 -5.72
CA VAL A 263 18.85 -5.73 -7.10
C VAL A 263 17.73 -6.60 -7.70
N PRO A 264 17.29 -7.68 -7.04
CA PRO A 264 16.09 -8.42 -7.46
C PRO A 264 14.83 -7.58 -7.54
N MET A 265 14.58 -6.71 -6.55
CA MET A 265 13.38 -5.85 -6.55
C MET A 265 13.39 -4.89 -7.73
N PHE A 266 14.54 -4.23 -8.01
CA PHE A 266 14.69 -3.32 -9.13
C PHE A 266 14.41 -4.01 -10.47
N ASN A 267 14.88 -5.25 -10.65
CA ASN A 267 14.53 -6.06 -11.83
C ASN A 267 13.01 -6.31 -11.91
N GLY A 268 12.37 -6.60 -10.78
CA GLY A 268 10.93 -6.86 -10.71
C GLY A 268 10.06 -5.66 -11.10
N LEU A 269 10.53 -4.41 -10.89
CA LEU A 269 9.78 -3.21 -11.21
C LEU A 269 9.49 -3.06 -12.72
N TYR A 270 10.31 -3.63 -13.60
CA TYR A 270 10.06 -3.59 -15.05
C TYR A 270 8.84 -4.41 -15.51
N SER A 271 8.25 -5.21 -14.65
CA SER A 271 7.10 -6.05 -14.95
C SER A 271 5.77 -5.51 -14.41
N ILE A 272 5.79 -4.34 -13.77
CA ILE A 272 4.62 -3.68 -13.18
C ILE A 272 4.35 -2.34 -13.86
N SER A 273 3.11 -1.87 -13.80
CA SER A 273 2.66 -0.62 -14.44
C SER A 273 3.33 0.65 -13.92
N ALA A 274 3.80 0.67 -12.69
CA ALA A 274 4.39 1.86 -12.07
C ALA A 274 5.66 2.41 -12.77
N THR A 275 6.24 1.68 -13.72
CA THR A 275 7.42 2.12 -14.51
C THR A 275 7.09 2.61 -15.91
N SER A 276 5.83 2.57 -16.32
CA SER A 276 5.37 3.01 -17.65
C SER A 276 5.01 4.49 -17.73
N ASP A 277 5.00 5.21 -16.60
CA ASP A 277 4.63 6.62 -16.56
C ASP A 277 5.59 7.52 -17.32
N ILE A 278 5.02 8.44 -18.10
CA ILE A 278 5.77 9.44 -18.87
C ILE A 278 5.95 10.71 -18.04
N PHE A 279 7.13 11.32 -18.09
CA PHE A 279 7.41 12.59 -17.43
C PHE A 279 6.37 13.64 -17.84
N PRO A 280 5.68 14.32 -16.88
CA PRO A 280 4.65 15.30 -17.17
C PRO A 280 5.14 16.41 -18.11
N SER A 281 4.51 16.53 -19.29
CA SER A 281 4.88 17.51 -20.32
C SER A 281 4.47 18.94 -19.96
N SER A 282 3.40 19.10 -19.18
CA SER A 282 2.88 20.39 -18.72
C SER A 282 3.20 20.61 -17.25
N GLN A 283 3.56 21.84 -16.90
CA GLN A 283 3.71 22.25 -15.52
C GLN A 283 2.32 22.43 -14.89
N TYR A 284 2.11 21.86 -13.71
CA TYR A 284 0.90 22.05 -12.92
C TYR A 284 1.24 22.36 -11.47
N TYR A 285 0.32 23.06 -10.79
CA TYR A 285 0.45 23.46 -9.40
C TYR A 285 -0.61 22.72 -8.56
N ALA A 286 -0.16 22.04 -7.52
CA ALA A 286 -1.02 21.12 -6.79
C ALA A 286 -2.05 21.82 -5.87
N PHE A 287 -1.72 23.01 -5.31
CA PHE A 287 -2.55 23.71 -4.33
C PHE A 287 -2.25 25.22 -4.34
N ASN A 288 -3.05 26.03 -3.64
CA ASN A 288 -2.76 27.43 -3.42
C ASN A 288 -2.02 27.70 -2.10
N PHE A 289 -1.39 28.87 -1.96
CA PHE A 289 -0.59 29.20 -0.78
C PHE A 289 -1.42 29.23 0.51
N ALA A 290 -2.71 29.61 0.46
CA ALA A 290 -3.57 29.66 1.65
C ALA A 290 -3.86 28.25 2.19
N GLU A 291 -4.06 27.27 1.30
CA GLU A 291 -4.20 25.84 1.66
C GLU A 291 -2.94 25.33 2.34
N PHE A 292 -1.78 25.59 1.74
CA PHE A 292 -0.50 25.20 2.34
C PHE A 292 -0.29 25.79 3.72
N TRP A 293 -0.60 27.10 3.88
CA TRP A 293 -0.48 27.77 5.18
C TRP A 293 -1.45 27.18 6.21
N ALA A 294 -2.70 26.99 5.84
CA ALA A 294 -3.70 26.35 6.70
C ALA A 294 -3.28 24.93 7.13
N GLY A 295 -2.62 24.20 6.23
CA GLY A 295 -2.10 22.85 6.48
C GLY A 295 -1.09 22.72 7.63
N HIS A 296 -0.60 23.81 8.22
CA HIS A 296 0.26 23.79 9.43
C HIS A 296 -0.54 23.68 10.74
N PHE A 297 -1.83 23.99 10.73
CA PHE A 297 -2.64 24.07 11.92
C PHE A 297 -3.27 22.73 12.32
N SER A 298 -3.47 22.58 13.63
CA SER A 298 -4.07 21.37 14.19
C SER A 298 -5.54 21.22 13.81
N GLY A 299 -5.94 20.04 13.41
CA GLY A 299 -7.35 19.70 13.11
C GLY A 299 -7.81 20.03 11.70
N VAL A 300 -6.90 20.42 10.78
CA VAL A 300 -7.20 20.46 9.34
C VAL A 300 -7.42 19.02 8.86
N VAL A 301 -8.46 18.80 8.05
CA VAL A 301 -8.77 17.48 7.49
C VAL A 301 -7.61 17.05 6.59
N PRO A 302 -7.06 15.84 6.78
CA PRO A 302 -5.97 15.36 5.94
C PRO A 302 -6.38 15.17 4.48
N THR A 303 -5.45 15.41 3.56
CA THR A 303 -5.57 15.03 2.16
C THR A 303 -5.11 13.59 1.99
N VAL A 304 -5.98 12.70 1.52
CA VAL A 304 -5.73 11.27 1.31
C VAL A 304 -6.06 10.87 -0.11
N LEU A 305 -7.26 11.22 -0.60
CA LEU A 305 -7.73 10.89 -1.94
C LEU A 305 -7.61 12.10 -2.87
N SER A 306 -7.51 11.85 -4.16
CA SER A 306 -7.52 12.91 -5.19
C SER A 306 -8.83 13.68 -5.26
N SER A 307 -9.92 13.08 -4.76
CA SER A 307 -11.26 13.69 -4.62
C SER A 307 -11.45 14.55 -3.38
N ASP A 308 -10.45 14.64 -2.49
CA ASP A 308 -10.56 15.40 -1.25
C ASP A 308 -10.69 16.92 -1.51
N VAL A 309 -11.31 17.63 -0.57
CA VAL A 309 -11.56 19.08 -0.65
C VAL A 309 -10.27 19.92 -0.70
N SER A 310 -9.16 19.38 -0.21
CA SER A 310 -7.85 20.03 -0.18
C SER A 310 -6.80 19.16 -0.84
N ASN A 311 -5.94 19.79 -1.64
CA ASN A 311 -4.76 19.13 -2.24
C ASN A 311 -3.45 19.51 -1.53
N ALA A 312 -3.50 20.08 -0.31
CA ALA A 312 -2.30 20.50 0.42
C ALA A 312 -1.62 19.31 1.12
N PRO A 313 -0.28 19.33 1.28
CA PRO A 313 0.46 18.27 1.96
C PRO A 313 0.13 18.20 3.46
N ASN A 314 0.15 16.99 4.00
CA ASN A 314 -0.14 16.69 5.41
C ASN A 314 1.07 17.04 6.32
N ILE A 315 1.19 18.30 6.76
CA ILE A 315 2.38 18.86 7.42
C ILE A 315 2.16 19.41 8.85
N ALA A 316 0.92 19.47 9.35
CA ALA A 316 0.66 20.02 10.68
C ALA A 316 1.46 19.30 11.79
N CYS A 317 2.11 20.08 12.62
CA CYS A 317 2.90 19.63 13.78
C CYS A 317 2.52 20.41 15.05
N GLY A 318 1.26 20.81 15.18
CA GLY A 318 0.74 21.50 16.34
C GLY A 318 1.06 23.00 16.40
N VAL A 319 0.20 23.71 17.12
CA VAL A 319 0.24 25.18 17.27
C VAL A 319 1.52 25.67 17.95
N LEU A 320 2.06 24.87 18.89
CA LEU A 320 3.34 25.17 19.54
C LEU A 320 4.48 25.28 18.52
N SER A 321 4.49 24.45 17.49
CA SER A 321 5.52 24.48 16.45
C SER A 321 5.45 25.76 15.61
N ILE A 322 4.24 26.25 15.29
CA ILE A 322 4.02 27.52 14.57
C ILE A 322 4.51 28.71 15.41
N LEU A 323 4.12 28.74 16.68
CA LEU A 323 4.56 29.79 17.60
C LEU A 323 6.10 29.80 17.73
N ALA A 324 6.69 28.61 17.88
CA ALA A 324 8.14 28.43 17.97
C ALA A 324 8.87 28.78 16.67
N PHE A 325 8.25 28.59 15.50
CA PHE A 325 8.77 29.06 14.21
C PHE A 325 8.93 30.58 14.20
N TRP A 326 7.95 31.34 14.67
CA TRP A 326 8.09 32.80 14.76
C TRP A 326 9.15 33.23 15.78
N LEU A 327 9.28 32.50 16.92
CA LEU A 327 10.39 32.73 17.85
C LEU A 327 11.75 32.50 17.16
N PHE A 328 11.89 31.47 16.33
CA PHE A 328 13.12 31.23 15.55
C PHE A 328 13.46 32.38 14.60
N ILE A 329 12.45 32.91 13.91
CA ILE A 329 12.62 34.05 12.98
C ILE A 329 13.19 35.26 13.71
N PHE A 330 12.69 35.56 14.91
CA PHE A 330 13.06 36.76 15.68
C PHE A 330 14.25 36.54 16.63
N ASP A 331 14.81 35.31 16.75
CA ASP A 331 15.96 35.05 17.63
C ASP A 331 17.24 35.71 17.09
N GLU A 332 17.72 36.73 17.80
CA GLU A 332 18.99 37.42 17.47
C GLU A 332 20.26 36.58 17.76
N LYS A 333 20.15 35.55 18.62
CA LYS A 333 21.31 34.72 19.00
C LYS A 333 21.63 33.66 17.96
N LEU A 334 20.67 33.34 17.09
CA LEU A 334 20.89 32.43 15.97
C LEU A 334 21.58 33.13 14.82
N SER A 335 22.62 32.49 14.30
CA SER A 335 23.33 33.03 13.14
C SER A 335 22.41 33.10 11.92
N LEU A 336 22.53 34.12 11.12
CA LEU A 336 21.81 34.26 9.87
C LEU A 336 22.05 33.08 8.93
N LYS A 337 23.21 32.48 8.94
CA LYS A 337 23.54 31.26 8.19
C LYS A 337 22.61 30.10 8.60
N THR A 338 22.42 29.89 9.90
CA THR A 338 21.52 28.85 10.39
C THR A 338 20.07 29.12 9.96
N LYS A 339 19.61 30.37 10.09
CA LYS A 339 18.26 30.75 9.67
C LYS A 339 18.05 30.49 8.19
N PHE A 340 18.92 31.04 7.33
CA PHE A 340 18.82 30.85 5.88
C PHE A 340 18.94 29.39 5.44
N ALA A 341 19.79 28.59 6.11
CA ALA A 341 19.92 27.17 5.79
C ALA A 341 18.61 26.39 6.02
N TYR A 342 17.99 26.56 7.20
CA TYR A 342 16.75 25.86 7.53
C TYR A 342 15.54 26.41 6.76
N LEU A 343 15.41 27.73 6.62
CA LEU A 343 14.32 28.33 5.82
C LEU A 343 14.47 27.98 4.34
N GLY A 344 15.70 27.97 3.81
CA GLY A 344 15.97 27.53 2.44
C GLY A 344 15.54 26.07 2.24
N GLY A 345 15.80 25.20 3.22
CA GLY A 345 15.33 23.82 3.18
C GLY A 345 13.79 23.72 3.14
N LEU A 346 13.07 24.51 3.95
CA LEU A 346 11.60 24.57 3.87
C LEU A 346 11.10 25.07 2.52
N VAL A 347 11.75 26.09 1.94
CA VAL A 347 11.40 26.62 0.62
C VAL A 347 11.60 25.56 -0.46
N VAL A 348 12.71 24.81 -0.43
CA VAL A 348 12.95 23.71 -1.37
C VAL A 348 11.86 22.64 -1.26
N LEU A 349 11.47 22.26 -0.04
CA LEU A 349 10.38 21.29 0.17
C LEU A 349 9.02 21.87 -0.27
N PHE A 350 8.73 23.14 0.01
CA PHE A 350 7.53 23.81 -0.50
C PHE A 350 7.45 23.75 -2.03
N ILE A 351 8.55 24.10 -2.71
CA ILE A 351 8.64 24.04 -4.18
C ILE A 351 8.42 22.60 -4.65
N SER A 352 8.96 21.61 -3.93
CA SER A 352 8.78 20.18 -4.24
C SER A 352 7.32 19.75 -4.17
N PHE A 353 6.54 20.23 -3.22
CA PHE A 353 5.11 19.96 -3.14
C PHE A 353 4.30 20.75 -4.19
N TYR A 354 4.70 21.99 -4.43
CA TYR A 354 3.94 22.92 -5.27
C TYR A 354 4.03 22.59 -6.75
N ILE A 355 5.20 22.15 -7.23
CA ILE A 355 5.46 21.88 -8.65
C ILE A 355 5.33 20.37 -8.90
N GLY A 356 4.32 19.96 -9.68
CA GLY A 356 4.02 18.56 -9.95
C GLY A 356 5.16 17.77 -10.60
N GLN A 357 5.99 18.37 -11.48
CA GLN A 357 7.16 17.70 -12.05
C GLN A 357 8.21 17.33 -11.00
N ILE A 358 8.35 18.14 -9.94
CA ILE A 358 9.29 17.84 -8.86
C ILE A 358 8.67 16.78 -7.95
N ASP A 359 7.38 16.86 -7.68
CA ASP A 359 6.63 15.82 -6.94
C ASP A 359 6.74 14.44 -7.62
N PHE A 360 6.66 14.39 -8.95
CA PHE A 360 6.90 13.19 -9.75
C PHE A 360 8.28 12.55 -9.49
N ILE A 361 9.34 13.38 -9.35
CA ILE A 361 10.68 12.88 -9.00
C ILE A 361 10.68 12.29 -7.58
N TRP A 362 10.01 12.92 -6.61
CA TRP A 362 9.91 12.39 -5.25
C TRP A 362 9.20 11.04 -5.19
N HIS A 363 8.26 10.79 -6.10
CA HIS A 363 7.54 9.52 -6.22
C HIS A 363 8.24 8.49 -7.13
N ALA A 364 9.55 8.62 -7.31
CA ALA A 364 10.38 7.72 -8.12
C ALA A 364 9.93 7.62 -9.59
N PHE A 365 9.57 8.76 -10.18
CA PHE A 365 9.12 8.89 -11.57
C PHE A 365 7.78 8.19 -11.84
N HIS A 366 6.89 8.23 -10.86
CA HIS A 366 5.53 7.73 -10.94
C HIS A 366 4.53 8.81 -10.50
N VAL A 367 3.38 8.89 -11.17
CA VAL A 367 2.25 9.73 -10.75
C VAL A 367 1.40 8.92 -9.76
N PRO A 368 1.31 9.28 -8.50
CA PRO A 368 0.45 8.56 -7.57
C PRO A 368 -1.03 8.76 -7.94
N ASN A 369 -1.77 7.66 -8.10
CA ASN A 369 -3.20 7.70 -8.38
C ASN A 369 -3.99 8.36 -7.24
N ASP A 370 -3.58 8.09 -6.00
CA ASP A 370 -4.06 8.69 -4.76
C ASP A 370 -2.90 8.81 -3.77
N LEU A 371 -3.16 9.29 -2.55
CA LEU A 371 -2.16 9.40 -1.49
C LEU A 371 -1.01 10.34 -1.86
N PRO A 372 -1.30 11.63 -2.11
CA PRO A 372 -0.29 12.58 -2.57
C PRO A 372 0.72 12.91 -1.46
N PHE A 373 1.88 13.43 -1.85
CA PHE A 373 2.91 13.95 -0.92
C PHE A 373 3.35 12.96 0.16
N ARG A 374 3.58 11.70 -0.21
CA ARG A 374 4.02 10.61 0.68
C ARG A 374 5.29 10.92 1.47
N TYR A 375 6.02 11.96 1.09
CA TYR A 375 7.23 12.47 1.75
C TYR A 375 6.98 13.66 2.68
N SER A 376 5.73 14.08 2.95
CA SER A 376 5.43 15.27 3.77
C SER A 376 5.96 15.19 5.21
N PHE A 377 6.22 13.99 5.74
CA PHE A 377 6.85 13.81 7.07
C PHE A 377 8.27 14.41 7.15
N VAL A 378 9.00 14.54 6.03
CA VAL A 378 10.34 15.17 6.05
C VAL A 378 10.24 16.68 6.25
N TYR A 379 9.14 17.32 5.77
CA TYR A 379 8.84 18.72 6.07
C TYR A 379 8.53 18.89 7.56
N SER A 380 7.64 18.06 8.10
CA SER A 380 7.29 18.04 9.53
C SER A 380 8.53 17.86 10.39
N PHE A 381 9.46 16.99 10.02
CA PHE A 381 10.74 16.80 10.69
C PHE A 381 11.58 18.09 10.71
N LEU A 382 11.74 18.74 9.56
CA LEU A 382 12.53 19.97 9.46
C LEU A 382 11.88 21.14 10.21
N PHE A 383 10.54 21.25 10.13
CA PHE A 383 9.78 22.29 10.82
C PHE A 383 9.88 22.17 12.34
N VAL A 384 9.84 20.95 12.88
CA VAL A 384 10.02 20.68 14.33
C VAL A 384 11.45 20.97 14.78
N ILE A 385 12.47 20.78 13.95
CA ILE A 385 13.86 21.22 14.28
C ILE A 385 13.92 22.74 14.42
N ILE A 386 13.30 23.46 13.50
CA ILE A 386 13.20 24.94 13.54
C ILE A 386 12.48 25.37 14.82
N ALA A 387 11.35 24.73 15.15
CA ALA A 387 10.63 24.99 16.40
C ALA A 387 11.50 24.73 17.63
N ALA A 388 12.33 23.68 17.62
CA ALA A 388 13.24 23.41 18.72
C ALA A 388 14.30 24.52 18.91
N TYR A 389 14.84 25.07 17.84
CA TYR A 389 15.73 26.23 17.93
C TYR A 389 15.01 27.46 18.49
N GLY A 390 13.76 27.73 18.06
CA GLY A 390 12.94 28.84 18.56
C GLY A 390 12.68 28.74 20.07
N LEU A 391 12.30 27.54 20.54
CA LEU A 391 12.04 27.32 21.97
C LEU A 391 13.31 27.38 22.82
N ARG A 392 14.50 27.13 22.28
CA ARG A 392 15.77 27.22 23.00
C ARG A 392 16.00 28.63 23.55
N SER A 393 15.58 29.64 22.83
CA SER A 393 15.86 31.06 23.08
C SER A 393 14.80 31.75 23.95
N ILE A 394 13.76 31.04 24.42
CA ILE A 394 12.62 31.62 25.16
C ILE A 394 13.09 32.55 26.30
N LYS A 395 14.09 32.14 27.09
CA LYS A 395 14.57 32.90 28.27
C LYS A 395 15.24 34.21 27.90
N ASP A 396 15.83 34.27 26.76
CA ASP A 396 16.73 35.33 26.33
C ASP A 396 16.10 36.27 25.28
N ILE A 397 14.93 35.93 24.73
CA ILE A 397 14.26 36.75 23.71
C ILE A 397 13.85 38.11 24.29
N LYS A 398 14.09 39.19 23.56
CA LYS A 398 13.70 40.55 24.00
C LYS A 398 12.18 40.72 23.93
N PRO A 399 11.58 41.58 24.84
CA PRO A 399 10.12 41.78 24.85
C PRO A 399 9.52 42.20 23.52
N ARG A 400 10.24 43.04 22.75
CA ARG A 400 9.81 43.48 21.42
C ARG A 400 9.64 42.33 20.42
N TYR A 401 10.46 41.30 20.46
CA TYR A 401 10.38 40.15 19.62
C TYR A 401 9.32 39.15 20.08
N LEU A 402 9.06 39.11 21.38
CA LEU A 402 7.93 38.38 21.92
C LEU A 402 6.60 39.00 21.46
N LEU A 403 6.52 40.34 21.44
CA LEU A 403 5.38 41.05 20.86
C LEU A 403 5.25 40.78 19.34
N ALA A 404 6.35 40.83 18.58
CA ALA A 404 6.37 40.50 17.16
C ALA A 404 5.89 39.07 16.90
N THR A 405 6.29 38.11 17.71
CA THR A 405 5.81 36.71 17.68
C THR A 405 4.31 36.64 17.91
N ALA A 406 3.78 37.37 18.89
CA ALA A 406 2.33 37.42 19.13
C ALA A 406 1.55 38.02 17.95
N VAL A 407 2.05 39.11 17.36
CA VAL A 407 1.45 39.70 16.17
C VAL A 407 1.44 38.73 14.99
N MET A 408 2.57 38.11 14.70
CA MET A 408 2.68 37.15 13.59
C MET A 408 1.83 35.90 13.81
N MET A 409 1.71 35.42 15.06
CA MET A 409 0.81 34.32 15.39
C MET A 409 -0.66 34.74 15.21
N GLY A 410 -1.03 35.96 15.64
CA GLY A 410 -2.36 36.53 15.42
C GLY A 410 -2.72 36.67 13.94
N LEU A 411 -1.78 37.13 13.10
CA LEU A 411 -1.94 37.18 11.64
C LEU A 411 -2.10 35.78 11.04
N SER A 412 -1.33 34.81 11.52
CA SER A 412 -1.41 33.41 11.10
C SER A 412 -2.80 32.81 11.42
N LEU A 413 -3.33 33.08 12.61
CA LEU A 413 -4.66 32.63 13.01
C LEU A 413 -5.78 33.36 12.25
N LEU A 414 -5.58 34.64 11.94
CA LEU A 414 -6.51 35.41 11.11
C LEU A 414 -6.60 34.84 9.69
N LEU A 415 -5.44 34.49 9.10
CA LEU A 415 -5.41 33.84 7.78
C LEU A 415 -6.13 32.48 7.81
N LEU A 416 -5.93 31.70 8.89
CA LEU A 416 -6.64 30.43 9.08
C LEU A 416 -8.16 30.66 9.18
N TYR A 417 -8.60 31.64 9.92
CA TYR A 417 -10.02 31.99 10.04
C TYR A 417 -10.60 32.42 8.67
N LEU A 418 -9.92 33.30 7.93
CA LEU A 418 -10.35 33.71 6.60
C LEU A 418 -10.41 32.54 5.61
N TYR A 419 -9.48 31.59 5.73
CA TYR A 419 -9.48 30.38 4.93
C TYR A 419 -10.69 29.50 5.28
N SER A 420 -11.01 29.31 6.56
CA SER A 420 -12.14 28.50 7.01
C SER A 420 -13.53 29.02 6.57
N LEU A 421 -13.62 30.30 6.17
CA LEU A 421 -14.85 30.86 5.63
C LEU A 421 -15.10 30.46 4.16
N LYS A 422 -14.07 29.96 3.46
CA LYS A 422 -14.14 29.62 2.04
C LYS A 422 -14.03 28.11 1.77
N PHE A 423 -13.45 27.36 2.69
CA PHE A 423 -13.12 25.94 2.49
C PHE A 423 -13.60 25.11 3.69
N GLU A 424 -14.17 23.95 3.39
CA GLU A 424 -14.79 23.07 4.40
C GLU A 424 -13.79 22.16 5.13
N ASN A 425 -12.53 22.11 4.70
CA ASN A 425 -11.49 21.25 5.28
C ASN A 425 -11.02 21.67 6.68
N ILE A 426 -11.53 22.75 7.25
CA ILE A 426 -11.37 23.11 8.66
C ILE A 426 -12.66 23.75 9.22
N THR A 427 -13.13 23.22 10.33
CA THR A 427 -14.34 23.74 10.99
C THR A 427 -14.04 24.95 11.89
N GLY A 428 -15.04 25.81 12.12
CA GLY A 428 -14.92 26.93 13.07
C GLY A 428 -14.54 26.48 14.49
N LYS A 429 -14.95 25.29 14.92
CA LYS A 429 -14.52 24.70 16.21
C LYS A 429 -13.01 24.46 16.25
N MET A 430 -12.43 24.00 15.15
CA MET A 430 -10.98 23.78 15.05
C MET A 430 -10.20 25.09 15.00
N VAL A 431 -10.74 26.13 14.32
CA VAL A 431 -10.16 27.48 14.38
C VAL A 431 -10.11 27.97 15.82
N LEU A 432 -11.25 27.85 16.55
CA LEU A 432 -11.32 28.23 17.96
C LEU A 432 -10.31 27.45 18.82
N LEU A 433 -10.16 26.14 18.61
CA LEU A 433 -9.17 25.32 19.29
C LEU A 433 -7.76 25.88 19.08
N ASN A 434 -7.38 26.17 17.84
CA ASN A 434 -6.04 26.71 17.52
C ASN A 434 -5.81 28.09 18.18
N VAL A 435 -6.84 28.96 18.26
CA VAL A 435 -6.78 30.24 18.94
C VAL A 435 -6.56 30.04 20.45
N VAL A 436 -7.39 29.22 21.10
CA VAL A 436 -7.31 28.96 22.55
C VAL A 436 -5.95 28.33 22.92
N VAL A 437 -5.55 27.30 22.20
CA VAL A 437 -4.26 26.62 22.43
C VAL A 437 -3.09 27.56 22.17
N GLY A 438 -3.17 28.40 21.14
CA GLY A 438 -2.15 29.43 20.83
C GLY A 438 -1.99 30.44 21.96
N ILE A 439 -3.09 30.93 22.55
CA ILE A 439 -3.09 31.83 23.73
C ILE A 439 -2.44 31.12 24.93
N ILE A 440 -2.81 29.87 25.20
CA ILE A 440 -2.26 29.09 26.31
C ILE A 440 -0.75 28.93 26.14
N TYR A 441 -0.25 28.53 25.00
CA TYR A 441 1.19 28.42 24.75
C TYR A 441 1.91 29.73 24.88
N PHE A 442 1.33 30.83 24.40
CA PHE A 442 1.93 32.13 24.54
C PHE A 442 2.05 32.55 26.03
N LEU A 443 1.00 32.31 26.82
CA LEU A 443 1.03 32.53 28.27
C LEU A 443 2.09 31.65 28.96
N LEU A 444 2.21 30.37 28.58
CA LEU A 444 3.24 29.48 29.12
C LEU A 444 4.66 29.95 28.77
N ILE A 445 4.86 30.55 27.59
CA ILE A 445 6.12 31.17 27.20
C ILE A 445 6.43 32.38 28.12
N ILE A 446 5.45 33.25 28.37
CA ILE A 446 5.57 34.39 29.29
C ILE A 446 5.92 33.89 30.70
N LEU A 447 5.19 32.93 31.22
CA LEU A 447 5.47 32.30 32.52
C LEU A 447 6.87 31.71 32.61
N SER A 448 7.30 30.99 31.58
CA SER A 448 8.66 30.42 31.51
C SER A 448 9.75 31.49 31.52
N LYS A 449 9.48 32.66 30.93
CA LYS A 449 10.44 33.75 30.83
C LYS A 449 10.54 34.57 32.13
N TYR A 450 9.42 35.03 32.67
CA TYR A 450 9.38 36.04 33.72
C TYR A 450 9.24 35.47 35.15
N TYR A 451 8.68 34.28 35.34
CA TYR A 451 8.39 33.71 36.67
C TYR A 451 9.33 32.56 37.02
N SER A 452 10.44 32.92 37.74
CA SER A 452 11.47 31.93 38.08
C SER A 452 10.98 30.82 39.02
N ASN A 453 10.02 31.12 39.88
CA ASN A 453 9.45 30.17 40.85
C ASN A 453 8.62 29.08 40.19
N MET A 454 8.09 29.32 39.00
CA MET A 454 7.27 28.37 38.25
C MET A 454 8.09 27.49 37.28
N LYS A 455 9.41 27.65 37.19
CA LYS A 455 10.30 26.93 36.27
C LYS A 455 10.18 25.39 36.31
N ARG A 456 9.72 24.84 37.46
CA ARG A 456 9.53 23.37 37.59
C ARG A 456 8.18 22.91 37.02
N PHE A 457 7.12 23.74 37.10
CA PHE A 457 5.75 23.38 36.74
C PHE A 457 5.43 23.69 35.27
N VAL A 458 5.93 24.81 34.73
CA VAL A 458 5.65 25.23 33.34
C VAL A 458 5.98 24.16 32.27
N PRO A 459 7.11 23.43 32.34
CA PRO A 459 7.35 22.36 31.39
C PRO A 459 6.31 21.24 31.45
N ALA A 460 5.83 20.87 32.63
CA ALA A 460 4.78 19.87 32.79
C ALA A 460 3.45 20.35 32.17
N LEU A 461 3.11 21.62 32.33
CA LEU A 461 1.94 22.23 31.70
C LEU A 461 2.06 22.21 30.17
N PHE A 462 3.24 22.48 29.58
CA PHE A 462 3.46 22.31 28.15
C PHE A 462 3.15 20.88 27.70
N LEU A 463 3.62 19.87 28.44
CA LEU A 463 3.37 18.47 28.07
C LEU A 463 1.88 18.14 28.14
N ILE A 464 1.17 18.61 29.16
CA ILE A 464 -0.28 18.40 29.27
C ILE A 464 -1.01 19.07 28.11
N VAL A 465 -0.72 20.34 27.80
CA VAL A 465 -1.38 21.07 26.70
C VAL A 465 -1.09 20.42 25.35
N VAL A 466 0.16 20.02 25.08
CA VAL A 466 0.53 19.30 23.86
C VAL A 466 -0.24 17.98 23.74
N SER A 467 -0.34 17.22 24.82
CA SER A 467 -1.08 15.96 24.81
C SER A 467 -2.58 16.17 24.55
N LEU A 468 -3.17 17.19 25.16
CA LEU A 468 -4.59 17.55 24.94
C LEU A 468 -4.83 18.08 23.51
N GLU A 469 -3.93 18.89 22.98
CA GLU A 469 -3.99 19.35 21.59
C GLU A 469 -3.97 18.18 20.61
N ILE A 470 -3.03 17.25 20.79
CA ILE A 470 -2.90 16.06 19.92
C ILE A 470 -4.18 15.21 20.01
N VAL A 471 -4.63 14.90 21.23
CA VAL A 471 -5.83 14.07 21.42
C VAL A 471 -7.07 14.76 20.82
N GLY A 472 -7.25 16.05 21.08
CA GLY A 472 -8.41 16.81 20.58
C GLY A 472 -8.43 16.91 19.06
N SER A 473 -7.30 17.24 18.43
CA SER A 473 -7.22 17.42 16.98
C SER A 473 -7.33 16.11 16.22
N ILE A 474 -6.69 15.03 16.69
CA ILE A 474 -6.72 13.73 16.03
C ILE A 474 -8.09 13.08 16.21
N ASN A 475 -8.65 13.09 17.42
CA ASN A 475 -9.93 12.45 17.68
C ASN A 475 -11.07 13.02 16.82
N THR A 476 -10.97 14.28 16.40
CA THR A 476 -11.98 14.91 15.54
C THR A 476 -11.87 14.45 14.09
N ASN A 477 -10.66 14.18 13.60
CA ASN A 477 -10.39 13.81 12.21
C ASN A 477 -10.30 12.28 12.00
N TRP A 478 -10.19 11.51 13.07
CA TRP A 478 -10.21 10.05 12.98
C TRP A 478 -11.65 9.54 13.05
N ASN A 479 -12.07 8.87 11.98
CA ASN A 479 -13.33 8.14 11.94
C ASN A 479 -13.05 6.66 11.69
N ILE A 480 -12.67 5.94 12.75
CA ILE A 480 -12.42 4.50 12.66
C ILE A 480 -13.74 3.77 12.84
N SER A 481 -14.24 3.17 11.77
CA SER A 481 -15.56 2.54 11.69
C SER A 481 -15.53 1.02 11.63
N HIS A 482 -14.44 0.40 11.15
CA HIS A 482 -14.37 -1.04 10.92
C HIS A 482 -14.32 -1.84 12.23
N ILE A 483 -15.33 -2.67 12.45
CA ILE A 483 -15.43 -3.56 13.62
C ILE A 483 -14.62 -4.83 13.31
N SER A 484 -13.71 -5.19 14.21
CA SER A 484 -12.84 -6.37 14.06
C SER A 484 -13.62 -7.69 13.90
N GLU A 485 -14.72 -7.83 14.62
CA GLU A 485 -15.58 -9.02 14.54
C GLU A 485 -16.14 -9.24 13.14
N ASN A 486 -16.50 -8.17 12.42
CA ASN A 486 -17.02 -8.25 11.05
C ASN A 486 -15.97 -8.81 10.08
N PHE A 487 -14.68 -8.52 10.30
CA PHE A 487 -13.62 -9.05 9.47
C PHE A 487 -13.35 -10.54 9.70
N TYR A 488 -13.63 -11.04 10.91
CA TYR A 488 -13.54 -12.47 11.24
C TYR A 488 -14.87 -13.22 11.08
N LYS A 489 -15.96 -12.50 10.72
CA LYS A 489 -17.24 -13.15 10.42
C LYS A 489 -17.03 -14.22 9.35
N ASP A 490 -17.59 -15.37 9.56
CA ASP A 490 -17.53 -16.52 8.66
C ASP A 490 -16.10 -17.07 8.40
N TYR A 491 -15.08 -16.64 9.19
CA TYR A 491 -13.69 -17.08 8.97
C TYR A 491 -13.52 -18.60 9.16
N ASP A 492 -14.08 -19.15 10.23
CA ASP A 492 -13.95 -20.58 10.55
C ASP A 492 -14.71 -21.43 9.53
N GLU A 493 -15.93 -21.01 9.15
CA GLU A 493 -16.77 -21.66 8.15
C GLU A 493 -16.08 -21.69 6.79
N LYS A 494 -15.52 -20.55 6.33
CA LYS A 494 -14.76 -20.49 5.09
C LYS A 494 -13.51 -21.37 5.13
N LYS A 495 -12.79 -21.44 6.25
CA LYS A 495 -11.64 -22.33 6.42
C LYS A 495 -12.04 -23.81 6.39
N GLU A 496 -13.20 -24.18 6.94
CA GLU A 496 -13.72 -25.54 6.90
C GLU A 496 -14.07 -25.95 5.47
N ILE A 497 -14.76 -25.11 4.70
CA ILE A 497 -15.06 -25.35 3.28
C ILE A 497 -13.75 -25.54 2.48
N LEU A 498 -12.75 -24.68 2.69
CA LEU A 498 -11.44 -24.81 2.04
C LEU A 498 -10.71 -26.11 2.42
N SER A 499 -10.93 -26.64 3.62
CA SER A 499 -10.36 -27.92 4.02
C SER A 499 -10.98 -29.09 3.23
N VAL A 500 -12.28 -28.98 2.91
CA VAL A 500 -13.00 -29.98 2.08
C VAL A 500 -12.53 -29.93 0.63
N THR A 501 -12.22 -28.73 0.10
CA THR A 501 -11.73 -28.58 -1.29
C THR A 501 -10.31 -29.11 -1.46
N LYS A 502 -9.43 -28.90 -0.48
CA LYS A 502 -8.03 -29.39 -0.49
C LYS A 502 -7.90 -30.92 -0.43
N ASN A 503 -8.87 -31.60 0.17
CA ASN A 503 -8.79 -33.07 0.39
C ASN A 503 -9.27 -33.91 -0.81
N VAL A 504 -9.71 -33.25 -1.89
CA VAL A 504 -10.18 -33.97 -3.07
C VAL A 504 -9.05 -34.01 -4.10
N ASP A 505 -8.46 -35.21 -4.26
CA ASP A 505 -7.48 -35.61 -5.27
C ASP A 505 -6.02 -35.13 -5.13
N ASN A 506 -5.59 -34.45 -4.08
CA ASN A 506 -4.21 -33.94 -3.91
C ASN A 506 -3.68 -33.13 -5.14
N LYS A 507 -4.56 -32.54 -5.94
CA LYS A 507 -4.20 -31.76 -7.13
C LYS A 507 -4.17 -30.28 -6.78
N PHE A 508 -3.32 -29.54 -7.48
CA PHE A 508 -3.40 -28.09 -7.50
C PHE A 508 -4.74 -27.67 -8.09
N CYS A 509 -5.39 -26.66 -7.50
CA CYS A 509 -6.70 -26.21 -7.92
C CYS A 509 -6.94 -24.81 -7.38
N ARG A 510 -7.34 -23.88 -8.23
CA ARG A 510 -7.81 -22.56 -7.82
C ARG A 510 -9.30 -22.60 -7.52
N GLY A 511 -9.67 -21.77 -6.57
CA GLY A 511 -11.08 -21.54 -6.25
C GLY A 511 -11.34 -20.10 -5.88
N GLU A 512 -12.62 -19.71 -5.85
CA GLU A 512 -13.04 -18.37 -5.51
C GLU A 512 -14.29 -18.34 -4.64
N PHE A 513 -14.45 -17.25 -3.90
CA PHE A 513 -15.70 -16.93 -3.20
C PHE A 513 -16.47 -15.87 -4.00
N THR A 514 -17.74 -16.11 -4.30
CA THR A 514 -18.57 -15.12 -4.98
C THR A 514 -18.84 -13.91 -4.08
N ASN A 515 -18.73 -14.09 -2.76
CA ASN A 515 -18.90 -13.06 -1.73
C ASN A 515 -17.54 -12.74 -1.10
N MET A 516 -16.80 -11.81 -1.71
CA MET A 516 -15.48 -11.38 -1.23
C MET A 516 -15.59 -10.55 0.05
N LEU A 517 -14.66 -10.75 0.99
CA LEU A 517 -14.40 -9.83 2.09
C LEU A 517 -13.46 -8.70 1.64
N SER A 518 -12.40 -9.07 0.96
CA SER A 518 -11.36 -8.16 0.49
C SER A 518 -10.84 -8.58 -0.88
N PHE A 519 -10.12 -7.69 -1.56
CA PHE A 519 -9.48 -8.02 -2.85
C PHE A 519 -8.26 -8.96 -2.72
N ASN A 520 -7.94 -9.46 -1.52
CA ASN A 520 -6.90 -10.46 -1.28
C ASN A 520 -7.39 -11.58 -0.34
N ASP A 521 -8.62 -12.01 -0.50
CA ASP A 521 -9.18 -13.16 0.21
C ASP A 521 -8.34 -14.42 0.09
N PRO A 522 -7.74 -14.75 -1.10
CA PRO A 522 -6.86 -15.91 -1.19
C PRO A 522 -5.68 -15.86 -0.21
N SER A 523 -5.09 -14.68 0.02
CA SER A 523 -4.03 -14.49 1.02
C SER A 523 -4.54 -14.61 2.46
N TRP A 524 -5.72 -14.04 2.75
CA TRP A 524 -6.29 -14.06 4.11
C TRP A 524 -6.75 -15.43 4.55
N TYR A 525 -7.43 -16.17 3.65
CA TYR A 525 -7.93 -17.51 3.95
C TYR A 525 -6.96 -18.64 3.58
N GLY A 526 -5.86 -18.36 2.88
CA GLY A 526 -4.81 -19.34 2.52
C GLY A 526 -5.28 -20.38 1.51
N TYR A 527 -5.83 -19.95 0.37
CA TYR A 527 -6.17 -20.78 -0.77
C TYR A 527 -5.57 -20.24 -2.06
N TYR A 528 -5.51 -21.07 -3.10
CA TYR A 528 -5.07 -20.64 -4.42
C TYR A 528 -6.24 -19.97 -5.14
N GLY A 529 -6.12 -18.70 -5.49
CA GLY A 529 -7.19 -17.92 -6.10
C GLY A 529 -6.73 -17.04 -7.25
N ILE A 530 -7.70 -16.33 -7.84
CA ILE A 530 -7.49 -15.36 -8.92
C ILE A 530 -7.47 -13.95 -8.35
N THR A 531 -8.49 -13.62 -7.55
CA THR A 531 -8.71 -12.28 -6.99
C THR A 531 -7.47 -11.73 -6.30
N SER A 532 -7.01 -10.55 -6.73
CA SER A 532 -5.83 -9.92 -6.17
C SER A 532 -5.77 -8.41 -6.37
N PHE A 533 -5.21 -7.73 -5.37
CA PHE A 533 -4.87 -6.32 -5.40
C PHE A 533 -3.46 -6.11 -4.83
N SER A 534 -2.52 -5.71 -5.68
CA SER A 534 -1.14 -5.42 -5.25
C SER A 534 -0.41 -4.57 -6.30
N SER A 535 0.34 -3.55 -5.88
CA SER A 535 1.22 -2.81 -6.79
C SER A 535 2.37 -3.66 -7.38
N MET A 536 2.49 -4.93 -6.97
CA MET A 536 3.51 -5.86 -7.50
C MET A 536 2.95 -6.86 -8.52
N ILE A 537 1.67 -6.72 -8.92
CA ILE A 537 1.05 -7.54 -9.96
C ILE A 537 1.72 -7.26 -11.29
N TYR A 538 1.86 -8.31 -12.10
CA TYR A 538 2.32 -8.17 -13.49
C TYR A 538 1.27 -7.41 -14.31
N GLU A 539 1.68 -6.31 -14.93
CA GLU A 539 0.81 -5.47 -15.77
C GLU A 539 0.14 -6.29 -16.88
N ASN A 540 0.92 -7.11 -17.58
CA ASN A 540 0.41 -7.95 -18.66
C ASN A 540 -0.66 -8.96 -18.20
N LEU A 541 -0.56 -9.43 -16.93
CA LEU A 541 -1.56 -10.33 -16.35
C LEU A 541 -2.87 -9.58 -16.05
N ALA A 542 -2.79 -8.37 -15.50
CA ALA A 542 -3.96 -7.55 -15.25
C ALA A 542 -4.71 -7.21 -16.54
N ILE A 543 -3.97 -6.83 -17.58
CA ILE A 543 -4.51 -6.57 -18.92
C ILE A 543 -5.16 -7.84 -19.52
N LEU A 544 -4.50 -9.01 -19.44
CA LEU A 544 -5.06 -10.26 -19.96
C LEU A 544 -6.35 -10.65 -19.21
N GLN A 545 -6.39 -10.53 -17.88
CA GLN A 545 -7.59 -10.86 -17.10
C GLN A 545 -8.77 -9.95 -17.48
N HIS A 546 -8.51 -8.66 -17.71
CA HIS A 546 -9.51 -7.74 -18.23
C HIS A 546 -9.98 -8.14 -19.65
N ASN A 547 -9.05 -8.46 -20.55
CA ASN A 547 -9.37 -8.91 -21.91
C ASN A 547 -10.11 -10.26 -21.94
N LEU A 548 -10.01 -11.06 -20.89
CA LEU A 548 -10.78 -12.30 -20.69
C LEU A 548 -12.16 -12.03 -20.07
N GLY A 549 -12.48 -10.77 -19.77
CA GLY A 549 -13.79 -10.35 -19.24
C GLY A 549 -13.90 -10.37 -17.71
N GLN A 550 -12.80 -10.24 -16.98
CA GLN A 550 -12.82 -10.03 -15.53
C GLN A 550 -12.75 -8.55 -15.18
N PRO A 551 -13.39 -8.11 -14.11
CA PRO A 551 -13.30 -6.74 -13.62
C PRO A 551 -11.94 -6.47 -13.00
N GLY A 552 -11.52 -5.20 -13.04
CA GLY A 552 -10.27 -4.71 -12.50
C GLY A 552 -9.85 -3.41 -13.14
N ASN A 553 -8.74 -2.84 -12.69
CA ASN A 553 -8.25 -1.55 -13.19
C ASN A 553 -7.14 -1.65 -14.24
N GLU A 554 -6.84 -2.83 -14.77
CA GLU A 554 -5.76 -3.09 -15.75
C GLU A 554 -4.35 -2.70 -15.27
N ILE A 555 -4.22 -2.21 -14.04
CA ILE A 555 -2.98 -1.69 -13.46
C ILE A 555 -2.45 -2.64 -12.39
N ASN A 556 -3.22 -2.84 -11.31
CA ASN A 556 -2.75 -3.54 -10.11
C ASN A 556 -3.83 -4.31 -9.37
N SER A 557 -5.01 -4.48 -9.97
CA SER A 557 -6.10 -5.28 -9.42
C SER A 557 -6.91 -5.97 -10.49
N PHE A 558 -7.32 -7.18 -10.21
CA PHE A 558 -8.40 -7.89 -10.87
C PHE A 558 -9.05 -8.83 -9.85
N TYR A 559 -10.33 -9.09 -10.02
CA TYR A 559 -11.05 -9.96 -9.13
C TYR A 559 -12.04 -10.85 -9.87
N TYR A 560 -12.26 -12.03 -9.32
CA TYR A 560 -13.09 -13.02 -9.96
C TYR A 560 -14.56 -12.64 -9.87
N LYS A 561 -15.19 -12.58 -11.03
CA LYS A 561 -16.64 -12.67 -11.21
C LYS A 561 -16.94 -13.89 -12.05
N GLN A 562 -18.15 -14.42 -11.92
CA GLN A 562 -18.61 -15.50 -12.76
C GLN A 562 -18.33 -15.22 -14.24
N ASN A 563 -17.77 -16.19 -14.96
CA ASN A 563 -17.38 -16.05 -16.36
C ASN A 563 -17.82 -17.30 -17.13
N THR A 564 -17.29 -17.51 -18.33
CA THR A 564 -17.60 -18.70 -19.14
C THR A 564 -16.82 -19.91 -18.62
N PRO A 565 -17.27 -21.16 -18.91
CA PRO A 565 -16.49 -22.37 -18.58
C PRO A 565 -15.14 -22.42 -19.30
N ILE A 566 -14.97 -21.70 -20.42
CA ILE A 566 -13.68 -21.60 -21.13
C ILE A 566 -12.68 -20.79 -20.29
N TYR A 567 -13.12 -19.69 -19.70
CA TYR A 567 -12.31 -18.90 -18.78
C TYR A 567 -11.78 -19.75 -17.63
N ASP A 568 -12.62 -20.59 -17.05
CA ASP A 568 -12.24 -21.44 -15.92
C ASP A 568 -11.18 -22.48 -16.31
N LEU A 569 -11.25 -23.03 -17.52
CA LEU A 569 -10.21 -23.92 -18.06
C LEU A 569 -8.90 -23.18 -18.33
N ILE A 570 -8.96 -21.95 -18.88
CA ILE A 570 -7.77 -21.11 -19.08
C ILE A 570 -7.04 -20.85 -17.78
N ASN A 571 -7.78 -20.56 -16.70
CA ASN A 571 -7.21 -20.09 -15.45
C ASN A 571 -7.14 -21.17 -14.34
N ASP A 572 -7.49 -22.42 -14.64
CA ASP A 572 -7.50 -23.53 -13.68
C ASP A 572 -8.41 -23.28 -12.46
N VAL A 573 -9.65 -22.80 -12.72
CA VAL A 573 -10.66 -22.62 -11.67
C VAL A 573 -11.46 -23.90 -11.54
N CYS A 574 -11.39 -24.52 -10.39
CA CYS A 574 -12.02 -25.82 -10.15
C CYS A 574 -13.31 -25.74 -9.32
N TYR A 575 -13.46 -24.69 -8.53
CA TYR A 575 -14.61 -24.53 -7.66
C TYR A 575 -14.90 -23.06 -7.33
N TYR A 576 -16.16 -22.80 -7.01
CA TYR A 576 -16.54 -21.58 -6.28
C TYR A 576 -17.38 -21.89 -5.05
N VAL A 577 -17.36 -20.95 -4.10
CA VAL A 577 -18.20 -20.98 -2.93
C VAL A 577 -19.17 -19.80 -3.00
N GLY A 578 -20.46 -20.08 -3.05
CA GLY A 578 -21.56 -19.12 -3.13
C GLY A 578 -22.52 -19.42 -4.28
N ASP A 579 -23.38 -18.46 -4.59
CA ASP A 579 -24.41 -18.63 -5.61
C ASP A 579 -23.79 -18.64 -7.03
N LEU A 580 -24.35 -19.48 -7.88
CA LEU A 580 -23.94 -19.69 -9.26
C LEU A 580 -25.18 -19.67 -10.17
N GLU A 581 -25.17 -18.87 -11.21
CA GLU A 581 -26.28 -18.79 -12.18
C GLU A 581 -26.21 -19.91 -13.22
N ASP A 582 -25.02 -20.11 -13.84
CA ASP A 582 -24.81 -21.24 -14.76
C ASP A 582 -24.45 -22.51 -13.98
N LYS A 583 -25.43 -23.42 -13.82
CA LYS A 583 -25.23 -24.69 -13.09
C LYS A 583 -24.89 -25.86 -14.00
N ASP A 584 -24.97 -25.74 -15.31
CA ASP A 584 -24.90 -26.86 -16.24
C ASP A 584 -23.49 -27.49 -16.27
N ASN A 585 -22.46 -26.67 -16.09
CA ASN A 585 -21.07 -27.10 -16.08
C ASN A 585 -20.52 -27.35 -14.67
N TYR A 586 -21.37 -27.32 -13.62
CA TYR A 586 -20.96 -27.45 -12.22
C TYR A 586 -21.85 -28.41 -11.45
N THR A 587 -21.28 -29.04 -10.43
CA THR A 587 -22.00 -29.85 -9.45
C THR A 587 -21.99 -29.11 -8.12
N SER A 588 -23.20 -28.76 -7.66
CA SER A 588 -23.39 -27.99 -6.42
C SER A 588 -23.69 -28.90 -5.24
N ARG A 589 -23.13 -28.59 -4.07
CA ARG A 589 -23.49 -29.23 -2.79
C ARG A 589 -23.46 -28.18 -1.67
N ASP A 590 -24.32 -28.35 -0.68
CA ASP A 590 -24.29 -27.58 0.56
C ASP A 590 -23.14 -28.06 1.46
N VAL A 591 -22.41 -27.13 2.05
CA VAL A 591 -21.37 -27.34 3.06
C VAL A 591 -21.52 -26.23 4.09
N ASN A 592 -22.08 -26.58 5.26
CA ASN A 592 -22.29 -25.64 6.38
C ASN A 592 -23.07 -24.36 6.02
N GLY A 593 -24.09 -24.49 5.18
CA GLY A 593 -24.89 -23.35 4.75
C GLY A 593 -24.30 -22.52 3.59
N TYR A 594 -23.18 -22.95 3.03
CA TYR A 594 -22.60 -22.38 1.82
C TYR A 594 -22.73 -23.35 0.65
N THR A 595 -23.04 -22.84 -0.53
CA THR A 595 -23.07 -23.65 -1.74
C THR A 595 -21.65 -23.79 -2.29
N LEU A 596 -21.11 -25.00 -2.30
CA LEU A 596 -19.85 -25.33 -2.97
C LEU A 596 -20.17 -25.86 -4.37
N ASN A 597 -19.76 -25.14 -5.38
CA ASN A 597 -19.92 -25.49 -6.79
C ASN A 597 -18.59 -26.02 -7.35
N ARG A 598 -18.56 -27.28 -7.77
CA ARG A 598 -17.40 -27.89 -8.42
C ARG A 598 -17.56 -27.88 -9.92
N PHE A 599 -16.52 -27.48 -10.61
CA PHE A 599 -16.44 -27.53 -12.05
C PHE A 599 -16.39 -28.99 -12.52
N ASN A 600 -17.24 -29.34 -13.49
CA ASN A 600 -17.37 -30.71 -13.96
C ASN A 600 -16.24 -31.15 -14.91
N SER A 601 -15.58 -30.20 -15.58
CA SER A 601 -14.40 -30.45 -16.40
C SER A 601 -13.13 -30.47 -15.55
N ASN A 602 -12.09 -31.20 -16.01
CA ASN A 602 -10.82 -31.27 -15.30
C ASN A 602 -9.97 -30.05 -15.60
N ALA A 603 -10.24 -28.92 -14.91
CA ALA A 603 -9.33 -27.79 -14.93
C ALA A 603 -7.95 -28.23 -14.41
N SER A 604 -6.87 -27.72 -15.03
CA SER A 604 -5.49 -28.10 -14.73
C SER A 604 -4.54 -26.92 -14.91
N LEU A 605 -3.56 -26.83 -14.02
CA LEU A 605 -2.49 -25.82 -14.09
C LEU A 605 -1.67 -25.93 -15.38
N PHE A 606 -1.63 -27.13 -15.99
CA PHE A 606 -0.86 -27.42 -17.18
C PHE A 606 -1.67 -28.20 -18.21
N TYR A 607 -1.59 -27.79 -19.48
CA TYR A 607 -2.16 -28.52 -20.62
C TYR A 607 -1.11 -28.72 -21.69
N PHE A 608 -1.11 -29.91 -22.32
CA PHE A 608 -0.44 -30.12 -23.59
C PHE A 608 -1.34 -29.60 -24.72
N VAL A 609 -0.82 -28.67 -25.52
CA VAL A 609 -1.60 -27.98 -26.55
C VAL A 609 -0.83 -27.87 -27.86
N ASN A 610 -1.56 -27.51 -28.91
CA ASN A 610 -0.96 -27.18 -30.21
C ASN A 610 -0.03 -25.97 -30.08
N SER A 611 1.14 -26.00 -30.72
CA SER A 611 2.13 -24.91 -30.68
C SER A 611 1.62 -23.60 -31.30
N ASN A 612 0.48 -23.63 -32.01
CA ASN A 612 -0.22 -22.43 -32.47
C ASN A 612 -0.70 -21.51 -31.33
N ILE A 613 -0.76 -22.01 -30.09
CA ILE A 613 -1.10 -21.20 -28.91
C ILE A 613 -0.14 -19.98 -28.71
N LYS A 614 1.06 -20.06 -29.28
CA LYS A 614 2.03 -18.94 -29.28
C LYS A 614 1.50 -17.71 -30.05
N PHE A 615 0.49 -17.88 -30.88
CA PHE A 615 -0.17 -16.84 -31.69
C PHE A 615 -1.57 -16.50 -31.17
N TRP A 616 -1.83 -16.74 -29.88
CA TRP A 616 -3.11 -16.40 -29.28
C TRP A 616 -3.35 -14.89 -29.30
N GLU A 617 -4.49 -14.47 -29.86
CA GLU A 617 -4.93 -13.07 -29.94
C GLU A 617 -5.57 -12.65 -28.60
N TYR A 618 -4.73 -12.33 -27.63
CA TYR A 618 -5.14 -11.95 -26.28
C TYR A 618 -5.52 -10.46 -26.15
N ASN A 619 -5.23 -9.62 -27.14
CA ASN A 619 -5.48 -8.18 -27.10
C ASN A 619 -6.68 -7.83 -27.98
N ASN A 620 -7.88 -8.08 -27.49
CA ASN A 620 -9.13 -7.80 -28.18
C ASN A 620 -10.14 -7.24 -27.16
N TYR A 621 -10.89 -6.20 -27.53
CA TYR A 621 -11.90 -5.59 -26.68
C TYR A 621 -13.14 -6.47 -26.46
N ASN A 622 -13.32 -7.51 -27.25
CA ASN A 622 -14.36 -8.50 -27.09
C ASN A 622 -13.79 -9.76 -26.43
N PRO A 623 -14.08 -10.01 -25.13
CA PRO A 623 -13.53 -11.12 -24.39
C PRO A 623 -13.93 -12.49 -24.94
N PHE A 624 -15.06 -12.59 -25.61
CA PHE A 624 -15.49 -13.84 -26.25
C PHE A 624 -14.60 -14.22 -27.44
N ASN A 625 -14.11 -13.22 -28.20
CA ASN A 625 -13.14 -13.46 -29.26
C ASN A 625 -11.80 -13.92 -28.70
N VAL A 626 -11.36 -13.35 -27.57
CA VAL A 626 -10.11 -13.75 -26.88
C VAL A 626 -10.20 -15.22 -26.45
N GLN A 627 -11.33 -15.61 -25.87
CA GLN A 627 -11.57 -16.98 -25.41
C GLN A 627 -11.74 -17.96 -26.58
N ASN A 628 -12.47 -17.58 -27.62
CA ASN A 628 -12.62 -18.40 -28.84
C ASN A 628 -11.27 -18.62 -29.54
N ASP A 629 -10.40 -17.59 -29.63
CA ASP A 629 -9.08 -17.76 -30.24
C ASP A 629 -8.19 -18.69 -29.42
N PHE A 630 -8.28 -18.65 -28.07
CA PHE A 630 -7.60 -19.64 -27.22
C PHE A 630 -8.03 -21.08 -27.60
N VAL A 631 -9.33 -21.34 -27.71
CA VAL A 631 -9.87 -22.65 -28.09
C VAL A 631 -9.37 -23.05 -29.46
N LYS A 632 -9.46 -22.17 -30.44
CA LYS A 632 -8.99 -22.39 -31.79
C LYS A 632 -7.50 -22.73 -31.84
N ARG A 633 -6.64 -21.95 -31.14
CA ARG A 633 -5.18 -22.15 -31.15
C ARG A 633 -4.76 -23.43 -30.43
N THR A 634 -5.51 -23.86 -29.42
CA THR A 634 -5.18 -25.06 -28.63
C THR A 634 -5.68 -26.34 -29.31
N THR A 635 -6.88 -26.32 -29.93
CA THR A 635 -7.58 -27.53 -30.36
C THR A 635 -8.07 -27.54 -31.81
N ASN A 636 -7.92 -26.44 -32.57
CA ASN A 636 -8.47 -26.20 -33.90
C ASN A 636 -10.02 -26.33 -33.97
N ILE A 637 -10.72 -25.88 -32.91
CA ILE A 637 -12.17 -25.77 -32.90
C ILE A 637 -12.51 -24.27 -32.93
N ASP A 638 -13.42 -23.89 -33.84
CA ASP A 638 -13.84 -22.52 -34.01
C ASP A 638 -15.19 -22.27 -33.35
N ASP A 639 -15.39 -21.04 -32.85
CA ASP A 639 -16.67 -20.49 -32.41
C ASP A 639 -17.41 -21.38 -31.40
N VAL A 640 -16.74 -21.69 -30.28
CA VAL A 640 -17.36 -22.38 -29.14
C VAL A 640 -18.32 -21.46 -28.40
N LEU A 641 -17.96 -20.17 -28.31
CA LEU A 641 -18.89 -19.10 -27.91
C LEU A 641 -19.47 -18.50 -29.21
N GLU A 642 -20.76 -18.68 -29.39
CA GLU A 642 -21.49 -18.24 -30.59
C GLU A 642 -22.20 -16.92 -30.31
N LYS A 643 -22.02 -15.95 -31.23
CA LYS A 643 -22.71 -14.64 -31.11
C LYS A 643 -24.21 -14.81 -31.28
N VAL A 644 -24.98 -14.23 -30.33
CA VAL A 644 -26.44 -14.18 -30.43
C VAL A 644 -26.85 -12.94 -31.21
N GLU A 645 -27.66 -13.15 -32.26
CA GLU A 645 -28.20 -12.08 -33.07
C GLU A 645 -29.26 -11.30 -32.29
N LEU A 646 -29.13 -9.99 -32.31
CA LEU A 646 -30.11 -9.08 -31.72
C LEU A 646 -31.03 -8.50 -32.84
N SER A 647 -32.27 -8.14 -32.49
CA SER A 647 -33.12 -7.32 -33.35
C SER A 647 -32.49 -5.92 -33.54
N SER A 648 -32.97 -5.18 -34.55
CA SER A 648 -32.71 -3.73 -34.57
C SER A 648 -33.27 -3.09 -33.31
N GLY A 649 -32.45 -2.32 -32.60
CA GLY A 649 -32.86 -1.64 -31.39
C GLY A 649 -34.09 -0.75 -31.60
N LYS A 650 -35.06 -0.82 -30.69
CA LYS A 650 -36.25 0.05 -30.70
C LYS A 650 -36.16 0.97 -29.51
N GLU A 651 -36.34 2.27 -29.75
CA GLU A 651 -36.47 3.23 -28.68
C GLU A 651 -37.67 2.85 -27.81
N PHE A 652 -37.41 2.62 -26.53
CA PHE A 652 -38.43 2.23 -25.54
C PHE A 652 -38.84 3.43 -24.68
N TYR A 653 -37.87 4.25 -24.30
CA TYR A 653 -38.04 5.47 -23.51
C TYR A 653 -37.02 6.53 -23.94
N LYS A 654 -37.40 7.78 -23.87
CA LYS A 654 -36.50 8.92 -24.12
C LYS A 654 -36.99 10.15 -23.37
N ASP A 655 -36.04 10.82 -22.68
CA ASP A 655 -36.21 12.16 -22.14
C ASP A 655 -35.07 13.07 -22.62
N ASP A 656 -34.88 14.23 -21.96
CA ASP A 656 -33.85 15.20 -22.34
C ASP A 656 -32.42 14.72 -22.01
N GLU A 657 -32.27 13.75 -21.08
CA GLU A 657 -30.98 13.29 -20.55
C GLU A 657 -30.71 11.80 -20.81
N HIS A 658 -31.76 10.96 -21.01
CA HIS A 658 -31.65 9.53 -21.08
C HIS A 658 -32.39 8.93 -22.25
N ILE A 659 -31.83 7.86 -22.81
CA ILE A 659 -32.45 7.03 -23.86
C ILE A 659 -32.36 5.57 -23.43
N ILE A 660 -33.52 4.85 -23.51
CA ILE A 660 -33.53 3.40 -23.30
C ILE A 660 -33.88 2.75 -24.62
N ILE A 661 -33.02 1.82 -25.05
CA ILE A 661 -33.23 1.02 -26.28
C ILE A 661 -33.52 -0.41 -25.89
N ARG A 662 -34.56 -0.98 -26.44
CA ARG A 662 -34.92 -2.39 -26.28
C ARG A 662 -34.44 -3.19 -27.49
N TYR A 663 -33.73 -4.27 -27.18
CA TYR A 663 -33.35 -5.31 -28.18
C TYR A 663 -34.07 -6.61 -27.83
N GLU A 664 -34.55 -7.33 -28.89
CA GLU A 664 -35.09 -8.69 -28.77
C GLU A 664 -33.98 -9.65 -29.18
N LEU A 665 -33.72 -10.67 -28.39
CA LEU A 665 -32.82 -11.76 -28.78
C LEU A 665 -33.53 -12.65 -29.82
N LYS A 666 -32.92 -12.86 -30.99
CA LYS A 666 -33.53 -13.59 -32.08
C LYS A 666 -33.65 -15.10 -31.84
N GLU A 667 -32.91 -15.59 -30.86
CA GLU A 667 -32.91 -17.00 -30.45
C GLU A 667 -33.32 -17.10 -28.98
N SER A 668 -34.15 -18.09 -28.64
CA SER A 668 -34.42 -18.44 -27.27
C SER A 668 -33.30 -19.34 -26.75
N VAL A 669 -32.46 -18.85 -25.85
CA VAL A 669 -31.34 -19.55 -25.24
C VAL A 669 -31.54 -19.52 -23.73
N GLU A 670 -31.21 -20.62 -23.07
CA GLU A 670 -31.35 -20.68 -21.60
C GLU A 670 -30.27 -19.88 -20.87
N ASN A 671 -29.02 -19.88 -21.36
CA ASN A 671 -27.90 -19.17 -20.74
C ASN A 671 -27.26 -18.19 -21.73
N TYR A 672 -27.14 -16.94 -21.33
CA TYR A 672 -26.46 -15.89 -22.08
C TYR A 672 -25.24 -15.37 -21.34
N TYR A 673 -24.22 -14.99 -22.12
CA TYR A 673 -23.05 -14.24 -21.66
C TYR A 673 -23.09 -12.85 -22.27
N ILE A 674 -23.14 -11.81 -21.44
CA ILE A 674 -23.26 -10.42 -21.88
C ILE A 674 -22.03 -9.66 -21.42
N TYR A 675 -21.43 -8.90 -22.32
CA TYR A 675 -20.30 -8.02 -21.99
C TYR A 675 -20.52 -6.64 -22.58
N ASN A 676 -20.40 -5.62 -21.74
CA ASN A 676 -20.47 -4.22 -22.13
C ASN A 676 -19.07 -3.61 -22.15
N ASN A 677 -18.63 -3.16 -23.33
CA ASN A 677 -17.37 -2.43 -23.49
C ASN A 677 -17.55 -0.90 -23.49
N SER A 678 -18.78 -0.39 -23.50
CA SER A 678 -19.07 1.04 -23.53
C SER A 678 -19.02 1.66 -22.13
N SER A 679 -18.39 2.83 -22.02
CA SER A 679 -18.41 3.64 -20.78
C SER A 679 -19.67 4.51 -20.67
N TYR A 680 -20.55 4.49 -21.68
CA TYR A 680 -21.73 5.36 -21.78
C TYR A 680 -23.05 4.62 -21.48
N ILE A 681 -22.98 3.36 -21.09
CA ILE A 681 -24.15 2.59 -20.67
C ILE A 681 -24.37 2.84 -19.17
N ASP A 682 -25.50 3.41 -18.83
CA ASP A 682 -25.88 3.67 -17.42
C ASP A 682 -26.39 2.40 -16.76
N PHE A 683 -27.19 1.61 -17.49
CA PHE A 683 -27.69 0.32 -16.99
C PHE A 683 -27.99 -0.65 -18.14
N MET A 684 -28.05 -1.92 -17.79
CA MET A 684 -28.63 -3.00 -18.60
C MET A 684 -29.69 -3.73 -17.77
N LEU A 685 -30.83 -4.05 -18.38
CA LEU A 685 -31.88 -4.83 -17.75
C LEU A 685 -32.20 -6.02 -18.65
N VAL A 686 -32.10 -7.23 -18.09
CA VAL A 686 -32.35 -8.49 -18.78
C VAL A 686 -33.33 -9.30 -17.97
N ASP A 687 -34.51 -9.59 -18.54
CA ASP A 687 -35.56 -10.46 -17.94
C ASP A 687 -35.90 -10.09 -16.46
N GLY A 688 -35.78 -8.81 -16.09
CA GLY A 688 -36.04 -8.30 -14.73
C GLY A 688 -34.80 -8.09 -13.87
N ASP A 689 -33.61 -8.58 -14.28
CA ASP A 689 -32.38 -8.35 -13.57
C ASP A 689 -31.69 -7.07 -14.04
N LEU A 690 -31.63 -6.08 -13.15
CA LEU A 690 -31.04 -4.77 -13.40
C LEU A 690 -29.56 -4.75 -13.03
N TYR A 691 -28.71 -4.37 -13.99
CA TYR A 691 -27.28 -4.12 -13.84
C TYR A 691 -27.02 -2.63 -14.10
N TYR A 692 -26.63 -1.86 -13.08
CA TYR A 692 -26.49 -0.41 -13.16
C TYR A 692 -25.06 0.05 -12.85
N ASN A 693 -24.65 1.14 -13.52
CA ASN A 693 -23.29 1.71 -13.43
C ASN A 693 -23.26 3.04 -12.68
N THR A 694 -24.41 3.72 -12.52
CA THR A 694 -24.50 5.04 -11.92
C THR A 694 -25.46 5.05 -10.73
N ASP A 695 -25.28 6.00 -9.81
CA ASP A 695 -26.20 6.22 -8.69
C ASP A 695 -27.56 6.79 -9.14
N ASP A 696 -27.64 7.33 -10.36
CA ASP A 696 -28.85 7.91 -10.92
C ASP A 696 -29.51 6.99 -11.96
N TYR A 697 -30.15 5.95 -11.48
CA TYR A 697 -31.01 5.06 -12.25
C TYR A 697 -32.49 5.21 -11.83
N SER A 698 -32.82 6.29 -11.14
CA SER A 698 -34.16 6.54 -10.60
C SER A 698 -35.24 6.61 -11.70
N TYR A 699 -34.89 7.00 -12.92
CA TYR A 699 -35.82 7.02 -14.07
C TYR A 699 -36.26 5.63 -14.54
N VAL A 700 -35.50 4.58 -14.18
CA VAL A 700 -35.86 3.17 -14.51
C VAL A 700 -37.12 2.73 -13.75
N TYR A 701 -37.37 3.29 -12.55
CA TYR A 701 -38.57 3.00 -11.75
C TYR A 701 -39.88 3.57 -12.37
N ASN A 702 -39.77 4.47 -13.34
CA ASN A 702 -40.91 5.05 -14.02
C ASN A 702 -41.36 4.26 -15.25
N LEU A 703 -40.73 3.11 -15.53
CA LEU A 703 -41.09 2.25 -16.64
C LEU A 703 -42.26 1.34 -16.25
N GLU A 704 -43.51 1.75 -16.60
CA GLU A 704 -44.75 1.10 -16.16
C GLU A 704 -44.91 -0.38 -16.58
N ASP A 705 -44.13 -0.86 -17.56
CA ASP A 705 -44.23 -2.20 -18.12
C ASP A 705 -43.04 -3.14 -17.78
N ILE A 706 -42.14 -2.73 -16.87
CA ILE A 706 -40.97 -3.52 -16.55
C ILE A 706 -40.95 -3.92 -15.05
N ASN A 707 -40.94 -5.22 -14.79
CA ASN A 707 -40.82 -5.75 -13.43
C ASN A 707 -39.33 -6.02 -13.13
N ILE A 708 -38.73 -5.26 -12.19
CA ILE A 708 -37.36 -5.45 -11.75
C ILE A 708 -37.36 -6.46 -10.60
N THR A 709 -36.64 -7.57 -10.77
CA THR A 709 -36.57 -8.67 -9.81
C THR A 709 -35.28 -8.65 -8.99
N SER A 710 -34.20 -8.12 -9.54
CA SER A 710 -32.91 -7.97 -8.84
C SER A 710 -32.21 -6.67 -9.19
N TYR A 711 -31.29 -6.24 -8.33
CA TYR A 711 -30.47 -5.05 -8.46
C TYR A 711 -29.00 -5.42 -8.30
N ASN A 712 -28.20 -5.24 -9.36
CA ASN A 712 -26.79 -5.59 -9.39
C ASN A 712 -25.95 -4.37 -9.78
N VAL A 713 -24.96 -4.01 -8.97
CA VAL A 713 -24.04 -2.93 -9.29
C VAL A 713 -23.09 -3.41 -10.38
N TYR A 714 -22.97 -2.64 -11.48
CA TYR A 714 -22.13 -2.90 -12.63
C TYR A 714 -21.19 -1.73 -12.90
N ASN A 715 -20.40 -1.35 -11.89
CA ASN A 715 -19.47 -0.23 -11.97
C ASN A 715 -18.11 -0.57 -12.60
N GLU A 716 -17.90 -1.82 -13.02
CA GLU A 716 -16.72 -2.29 -13.71
C GLU A 716 -17.08 -3.23 -14.85
N LYS A 717 -16.24 -3.30 -15.91
CA LYS A 717 -16.50 -4.13 -17.08
C LYS A 717 -16.18 -5.60 -16.80
N TYR A 718 -17.19 -6.47 -16.85
CA TYR A 718 -17.03 -7.93 -16.73
C TYR A 718 -18.09 -8.68 -17.50
N ILE A 719 -17.91 -9.99 -17.74
CA ILE A 719 -18.92 -10.83 -18.36
C ILE A 719 -20.04 -11.10 -17.35
N ILE A 720 -21.26 -10.70 -17.72
CA ILE A 720 -22.48 -11.05 -16.99
C ILE A 720 -22.94 -12.41 -17.52
N ASN A 721 -23.18 -13.35 -16.62
CA ASN A 721 -23.82 -14.61 -16.90
C ASN A 721 -25.30 -14.52 -16.51
N HIS A 722 -26.20 -14.72 -17.45
CA HIS A 722 -27.64 -14.59 -17.24
C HIS A 722 -28.38 -15.85 -17.70
N LYS A 723 -29.21 -16.39 -16.79
CA LYS A 723 -30.09 -17.52 -17.08
C LYS A 723 -31.50 -17.03 -17.33
N SER A 724 -31.98 -17.19 -18.58
CA SER A 724 -33.34 -16.82 -18.95
C SER A 724 -34.31 -17.97 -18.76
N ASN A 725 -35.44 -17.68 -18.13
CA ASN A 725 -36.59 -18.57 -18.02
C ASN A 725 -37.70 -18.24 -19.02
N GLU A 726 -37.48 -17.22 -19.86
CA GLU A 726 -38.48 -16.68 -20.76
C GLU A 726 -38.39 -17.30 -22.18
N LYS A 727 -39.51 -17.42 -22.86
CA LYS A 727 -39.53 -17.85 -24.26
C LYS A 727 -38.99 -16.79 -25.23
N LYS A 728 -39.00 -15.55 -24.84
CA LYS A 728 -38.43 -14.40 -25.54
C LYS A 728 -37.76 -13.52 -24.52
N SER A 729 -36.47 -13.32 -24.70
CA SER A 729 -35.68 -12.45 -23.85
C SER A 729 -35.50 -11.09 -24.48
N TYR A 730 -35.61 -10.05 -23.64
CA TYR A 730 -35.40 -8.66 -24.02
C TYR A 730 -34.26 -8.06 -23.21
N LEU A 731 -33.36 -7.38 -23.91
CA LEU A 731 -32.29 -6.58 -23.31
C LEU A 731 -32.66 -5.10 -23.43
N TYR A 732 -32.79 -4.42 -22.32
CA TYR A 732 -32.98 -2.98 -22.27
C TYR A 732 -31.67 -2.34 -21.86
N VAL A 733 -31.23 -1.35 -22.64
CA VAL A 733 -29.95 -0.67 -22.39
C VAL A 733 -30.23 0.83 -22.30
N GLY A 734 -29.87 1.40 -21.17
CA GLY A 734 -29.98 2.84 -20.90
C GLY A 734 -28.68 3.57 -21.21
N PHE A 735 -28.79 4.70 -21.90
CA PHE A 735 -27.68 5.54 -22.32
C PHE A 735 -27.91 6.99 -21.90
N ASN A 736 -26.81 7.65 -21.55
CA ASN A 736 -26.78 9.08 -21.29
C ASN A 736 -26.42 9.83 -22.58
N ASN A 737 -27.42 10.14 -23.42
CA ASN A 737 -27.35 10.97 -24.65
C ASN A 737 -26.29 10.67 -25.72
N TYR A 738 -25.59 9.51 -25.69
CA TYR A 738 -24.55 9.15 -26.64
C TYR A 738 -24.91 7.87 -27.44
N TYR A 739 -24.63 7.84 -28.74
CA TYR A 739 -25.06 6.77 -29.65
C TYR A 739 -24.00 5.68 -29.95
N GLU A 740 -22.81 5.75 -29.39
CA GLU A 740 -21.81 4.70 -29.59
C GLU A 740 -21.88 3.70 -28.45
N TYR A 741 -22.44 2.54 -28.71
CA TYR A 741 -22.51 1.42 -27.77
C TYR A 741 -21.84 0.21 -28.39
N ASP A 742 -21.03 -0.43 -27.56
CA ASP A 742 -20.30 -1.65 -27.91
C ASP A 742 -20.54 -2.69 -26.84
N PHE A 743 -21.59 -3.50 -27.03
CA PHE A 743 -21.91 -4.62 -26.16
C PHE A 743 -22.13 -5.89 -26.99
N TYR A 744 -21.82 -7.02 -26.36
CA TYR A 744 -21.81 -8.31 -27.01
C TYR A 744 -22.66 -9.30 -26.22
N VAL A 745 -23.45 -10.11 -26.94
CA VAL A 745 -24.24 -11.20 -26.36
C VAL A 745 -23.81 -12.51 -27.05
N TYR A 746 -23.45 -13.49 -26.24
CA TYR A 746 -22.98 -14.80 -26.72
C TYR A 746 -23.67 -15.92 -25.95
N LYS A 747 -23.65 -17.12 -26.55
CA LYS A 747 -24.09 -18.40 -25.97
C LYS A 747 -22.97 -19.43 -26.08
N LEU A 748 -22.96 -20.40 -25.16
CA LEU A 748 -22.05 -21.54 -25.25
C LEU A 748 -22.64 -22.64 -26.20
N ASN A 749 -21.90 -23.05 -27.21
CA ASN A 749 -22.21 -24.24 -27.95
C ASN A 749 -21.70 -25.46 -27.18
N GLN A 750 -22.60 -26.16 -26.49
CA GLN A 750 -22.23 -27.24 -25.57
C GLN A 750 -21.57 -28.44 -26.28
N GLU A 751 -21.93 -28.73 -27.53
CA GLU A 751 -21.33 -29.82 -28.31
C GLU A 751 -19.88 -29.51 -28.66
N LYS A 752 -19.59 -28.32 -29.18
CA LYS A 752 -18.24 -27.86 -29.48
C LYS A 752 -17.40 -27.72 -28.20
N TYR A 753 -18.02 -27.25 -27.10
CA TYR A 753 -17.35 -27.17 -25.81
C TYR A 753 -16.91 -28.55 -25.30
N ASN A 754 -17.79 -29.55 -25.40
CA ASN A 754 -17.46 -30.91 -25.00
C ASN A 754 -16.35 -31.52 -25.87
N GLU A 755 -16.35 -31.21 -27.18
CA GLU A 755 -15.27 -31.61 -28.09
C GLU A 755 -13.94 -30.92 -27.71
N PHE A 756 -13.99 -29.61 -27.38
CA PHE A 756 -12.84 -28.84 -26.91
C PHE A 756 -12.24 -29.47 -25.67
N VAL A 757 -13.04 -29.69 -24.63
CA VAL A 757 -12.58 -30.31 -23.36
C VAL A 757 -11.94 -31.66 -23.65
N LYS A 758 -12.59 -32.53 -24.44
CA LYS A 758 -12.05 -33.84 -24.80
C LYS A 758 -10.70 -33.77 -25.51
N LYS A 759 -10.49 -32.79 -26.41
CA LYS A 759 -9.20 -32.58 -27.07
C LYS A 759 -8.16 -32.04 -26.13
N LEU A 760 -8.53 -31.08 -25.29
CA LEU A 760 -7.63 -30.46 -24.28
C LEU A 760 -7.11 -31.50 -23.30
N GLU A 761 -7.96 -32.46 -22.91
CA GLU A 761 -7.62 -33.52 -21.95
C GLU A 761 -7.00 -34.79 -22.62
N SER A 762 -6.87 -34.81 -23.94
CA SER A 762 -6.42 -35.98 -24.68
C SER A 762 -4.99 -36.44 -24.34
N VAL A 763 -4.13 -35.52 -23.93
CA VAL A 763 -2.78 -35.78 -23.42
C VAL A 763 -2.71 -35.28 -21.99
N LYS A 764 -2.53 -36.21 -21.09
CA LYS A 764 -2.51 -35.88 -19.64
C LYS A 764 -1.14 -35.41 -19.21
N VAL A 765 -1.06 -34.20 -18.65
CA VAL A 765 0.10 -33.70 -17.93
C VAL A 765 -0.09 -34.00 -16.45
N ASN A 766 0.73 -34.87 -15.89
CA ASN A 766 0.61 -35.29 -14.49
C ASN A 766 1.51 -34.42 -13.60
N ILE A 767 0.93 -33.78 -12.58
CA ILE A 767 1.69 -33.16 -11.50
C ILE A 767 2.13 -34.28 -10.54
N VAL A 768 3.43 -34.54 -10.47
CA VAL A 768 4.03 -35.60 -9.62
C VAL A 768 4.24 -35.07 -8.21
N ASP A 769 4.76 -33.84 -8.09
CA ASP A 769 4.96 -33.17 -6.81
C ASP A 769 4.77 -31.66 -7.00
N PHE A 770 4.07 -31.05 -6.06
CA PHE A 770 3.77 -29.61 -6.10
C PHE A 770 4.24 -28.93 -4.81
N LYS A 771 5.20 -28.03 -4.99
CA LYS A 771 5.55 -26.99 -4.02
C LYS A 771 5.51 -25.67 -4.75
N GLU A 772 5.13 -24.60 -4.07
CA GLU A 772 4.92 -23.30 -4.73
C GLU A 772 6.14 -22.79 -5.51
N ASP A 773 7.35 -23.17 -5.13
CA ASP A 773 8.61 -22.79 -5.78
C ASP A 773 9.31 -23.93 -6.55
N VAL A 774 8.76 -25.15 -6.48
CA VAL A 774 9.27 -26.33 -7.22
C VAL A 774 8.11 -27.22 -7.64
N ILE A 775 7.94 -27.43 -8.95
CA ILE A 775 6.87 -28.26 -9.51
C ILE A 775 7.49 -29.35 -10.38
N ASN A 776 7.14 -30.60 -10.11
CA ASN A 776 7.57 -31.73 -10.90
C ASN A 776 6.40 -32.31 -11.69
N LEU A 777 6.56 -32.48 -13.00
CA LEU A 777 5.55 -32.97 -13.93
C LEU A 777 6.09 -34.11 -14.73
N ASN A 778 5.21 -34.96 -15.25
CA ASN A 778 5.54 -35.88 -16.34
C ASN A 778 4.47 -35.81 -17.44
N VAL A 779 4.91 -35.97 -18.67
CA VAL A 779 4.04 -36.07 -19.84
C VAL A 779 4.65 -36.95 -20.89
N SER A 780 3.84 -37.87 -21.43
CA SER A 780 4.20 -38.67 -22.62
C SER A 780 3.39 -38.13 -23.81
N SER A 781 4.06 -37.53 -24.75
CA SER A 781 3.42 -36.79 -25.81
C SER A 781 4.25 -36.80 -27.12
N LYS A 782 3.66 -36.38 -28.21
CA LYS A 782 4.39 -35.91 -29.38
C LYS A 782 5.03 -34.54 -29.08
N GLU A 783 5.88 -34.09 -30.00
CA GLU A 783 6.36 -32.72 -29.97
C GLU A 783 5.19 -31.73 -29.93
N GLY A 784 5.26 -30.76 -29.01
CA GLY A 784 4.20 -29.76 -28.79
C GLY A 784 4.57 -28.77 -27.72
N THR A 785 3.56 -28.05 -27.23
CA THR A 785 3.74 -26.97 -26.24
C THR A 785 2.97 -27.31 -24.97
N ILE A 786 3.59 -27.07 -23.82
CA ILE A 786 2.90 -27.02 -22.55
C ILE A 786 2.47 -25.56 -22.28
N TYR A 787 1.17 -25.37 -22.18
CA TYR A 787 0.54 -24.18 -21.63
C TYR A 787 0.44 -24.31 -20.12
N SER A 788 0.72 -23.25 -19.39
CA SER A 788 0.37 -23.18 -17.96
C SER A 788 -0.33 -21.88 -17.65
N SER A 789 -1.24 -21.88 -16.68
CA SER A 789 -1.83 -20.67 -16.11
C SER A 789 -0.97 -20.05 -14.98
N ILE A 790 0.33 -20.34 -14.98
CA ILE A 790 1.31 -19.68 -14.10
C ILE A 790 1.74 -18.37 -14.76
N PRO A 791 1.69 -17.23 -14.09
CA PRO A 791 2.23 -15.98 -14.60
C PRO A 791 3.71 -16.11 -14.96
N TYR A 792 4.08 -15.59 -16.13
CA TYR A 792 5.46 -15.62 -16.61
C TYR A 792 6.35 -14.75 -15.72
N ASP A 793 7.44 -15.35 -15.22
CA ASP A 793 8.52 -14.64 -14.52
C ASP A 793 9.88 -15.18 -14.96
N ASP A 794 10.88 -14.30 -15.01
CA ASP A 794 12.24 -14.69 -15.38
C ASP A 794 12.87 -15.66 -14.36
N GLY A 795 12.35 -15.64 -13.12
CA GLY A 795 12.79 -16.54 -12.06
C GLY A 795 12.40 -18.01 -12.24
N TRP A 796 11.40 -18.32 -13.07
CA TRP A 796 11.09 -19.71 -13.38
C TRP A 796 12.14 -20.33 -14.31
N HIS A 797 12.71 -21.44 -13.93
CA HIS A 797 13.61 -22.27 -14.73
C HIS A 797 12.94 -23.60 -15.02
N VAL A 798 12.90 -23.98 -16.29
CA VAL A 798 12.27 -25.22 -16.77
C VAL A 798 13.34 -26.21 -17.20
N TYR A 799 13.30 -27.41 -16.64
CA TYR A 799 14.19 -28.49 -16.95
C TYR A 799 13.40 -29.67 -17.52
N ILE A 800 13.79 -30.23 -18.67
CA ILE A 800 13.24 -31.46 -19.25
C ILE A 800 14.33 -32.49 -19.27
N ASN A 801 14.08 -33.66 -18.67
CA ASN A 801 15.03 -34.77 -18.56
C ASN A 801 16.41 -34.30 -18.02
N GLY A 802 16.39 -33.37 -17.06
CA GLY A 802 17.56 -32.78 -16.42
C GLY A 802 18.27 -31.67 -17.18
N LYS A 803 17.84 -31.33 -18.40
CA LYS A 803 18.41 -30.25 -19.23
C LYS A 803 17.51 -29.01 -19.16
N GLU A 804 18.11 -27.84 -18.89
CA GLU A 804 17.38 -26.57 -18.93
C GLU A 804 16.99 -26.20 -20.35
N ILE A 805 15.73 -25.75 -20.51
CA ILE A 805 15.15 -25.34 -21.79
C ILE A 805 14.65 -23.91 -21.76
N SER A 806 14.44 -23.35 -22.95
CA SER A 806 13.84 -22.01 -23.11
C SER A 806 12.35 -22.04 -22.77
N LYS A 807 11.90 -21.01 -22.12
CA LYS A 807 10.49 -20.70 -21.84
C LYS A 807 10.07 -19.45 -22.60
N PHE A 808 8.78 -19.25 -22.79
CA PHE A 808 8.21 -18.09 -23.46
C PHE A 808 6.86 -17.69 -22.85
N ARG A 809 6.35 -16.52 -23.27
CA ARG A 809 5.04 -16.02 -22.84
C ARG A 809 3.95 -16.49 -23.79
N ILE A 810 2.84 -16.97 -23.22
CA ILE A 810 1.58 -17.25 -23.94
C ILE A 810 0.57 -16.18 -23.50
N GLY A 811 -0.15 -15.58 -24.44
CA GLY A 811 -1.05 -14.47 -24.15
C GLY A 811 -0.36 -13.30 -23.47
N ASN A 812 0.95 -13.11 -23.72
CA ASN A 812 1.83 -12.12 -23.10
C ASN A 812 1.93 -12.20 -21.55
N ALA A 813 1.22 -13.10 -20.89
CA ALA A 813 1.12 -13.16 -19.43
C ALA A 813 1.51 -14.52 -18.83
N PHE A 814 1.23 -15.64 -19.50
CA PHE A 814 1.39 -16.97 -18.94
C PHE A 814 2.68 -17.67 -19.38
N LEU A 815 3.16 -18.58 -18.55
CA LEU A 815 4.35 -19.38 -18.82
C LEU A 815 4.06 -20.54 -19.78
N GLY A 816 4.81 -20.61 -20.88
CA GLY A 816 4.82 -21.73 -21.81
C GLY A 816 6.21 -22.25 -22.12
N PHE A 817 6.30 -23.52 -22.53
CA PHE A 817 7.53 -24.16 -23.00
C PHE A 817 7.23 -25.34 -23.90
N ASP A 818 8.16 -25.68 -24.78
CA ASP A 818 8.01 -26.80 -25.72
C ASP A 818 8.52 -28.12 -25.12
N VAL A 819 7.86 -29.23 -25.45
CA VAL A 819 8.24 -30.59 -25.08
C VAL A 819 8.58 -31.40 -26.32
N LEU A 820 9.43 -32.43 -26.14
CA LEU A 820 9.89 -33.29 -27.18
C LEU A 820 8.98 -34.52 -27.34
N ASP A 821 9.13 -35.23 -28.46
CA ASP A 821 8.44 -36.52 -28.69
C ASP A 821 8.92 -37.58 -27.65
N GLY A 822 7.97 -38.28 -27.04
CA GLY A 822 8.23 -39.33 -26.03
C GLY A 822 7.95 -38.90 -24.60
N ASP A 823 8.65 -39.53 -23.66
CA ASP A 823 8.48 -39.28 -22.21
C ASP A 823 9.33 -38.10 -21.76
N ASN A 824 8.67 -37.13 -21.12
CA ASN A 824 9.29 -35.91 -20.61
C ASN A 824 9.10 -35.85 -19.08
N ASP A 825 10.21 -35.96 -18.33
CA ASP A 825 10.26 -35.60 -16.93
C ASP A 825 10.60 -34.11 -16.80
N ILE A 826 9.64 -33.32 -16.29
CA ILE A 826 9.71 -31.85 -16.29
C ILE A 826 9.84 -31.37 -14.87
N LYS A 827 10.77 -30.46 -14.63
CA LYS A 827 10.94 -29.78 -13.36
C LYS A 827 10.99 -28.28 -13.54
N LEU A 828 10.05 -27.57 -12.90
CA LEU A 828 10.07 -26.13 -12.79
C LEU A 828 10.64 -25.74 -11.43
N VAL A 829 11.58 -24.79 -11.41
CA VAL A 829 12.18 -24.28 -10.17
C VAL A 829 12.20 -22.77 -10.21
N TYR A 830 11.65 -22.15 -9.18
CA TYR A 830 11.71 -20.71 -9.03
C TYR A 830 13.01 -20.28 -8.32
N LYS A 831 13.76 -19.36 -8.92
CA LYS A 831 14.95 -18.75 -8.34
C LYS A 831 14.83 -17.23 -8.42
N ILE A 832 15.20 -16.53 -7.35
CA ILE A 832 15.18 -15.07 -7.36
C ILE A 832 16.18 -14.53 -8.40
N PRO A 833 15.73 -13.77 -9.43
CA PRO A 833 16.63 -13.21 -10.43
C PRO A 833 17.70 -12.30 -9.82
N TYR A 834 18.93 -12.38 -10.30
CA TYR A 834 20.07 -11.57 -9.87
C TYR A 834 20.42 -11.63 -8.37
N PHE A 835 19.87 -12.58 -7.59
CA PHE A 835 20.14 -12.70 -6.16
C PHE A 835 21.63 -12.88 -5.87
N GLY A 836 22.35 -13.71 -6.64
CA GLY A 836 23.79 -13.94 -6.49
C GLY A 836 24.62 -12.66 -6.66
N LEU A 837 24.28 -11.82 -7.65
CA LEU A 837 24.91 -10.52 -7.86
C LEU A 837 24.65 -9.58 -6.67
N GLY A 838 23.39 -9.48 -6.25
CA GLY A 838 22.99 -8.69 -5.10
C GLY A 838 23.71 -9.12 -3.82
N LEU A 839 23.81 -10.42 -3.57
CA LEU A 839 24.52 -10.97 -2.41
C LEU A 839 26.03 -10.66 -2.45
N PHE A 840 26.67 -10.77 -3.61
CA PHE A 840 28.08 -10.40 -3.79
C PHE A 840 28.31 -8.92 -3.45
N ILE A 841 27.47 -8.00 -3.94
CA ILE A 841 27.55 -6.56 -3.63
C ILE A 841 27.34 -6.33 -2.14
N SER A 842 26.39 -7.02 -1.51
CA SER A 842 26.12 -6.88 -0.08
C SER A 842 27.29 -7.33 0.80
N CYS A 843 27.87 -8.49 0.52
CA CYS A 843 29.07 -8.97 1.23
C CYS A 843 30.25 -8.00 1.06
N SER A 844 30.48 -7.53 -0.15
CA SER A 844 31.54 -6.54 -0.44
C SER A 844 31.32 -5.23 0.34
N SER A 845 30.08 -4.74 0.43
CA SER A 845 29.73 -3.52 1.16
C SER A 845 29.92 -3.67 2.68
N VAL A 846 29.58 -4.82 3.24
CA VAL A 846 29.85 -5.13 4.67
C VAL A 846 31.34 -5.16 4.97
N ILE A 847 32.17 -5.74 4.07
CA ILE A 847 33.63 -5.73 4.19
C ILE A 847 34.17 -4.30 4.12
N LEU A 848 33.70 -3.49 3.16
CA LEU A 848 34.12 -2.09 3.03
C LEU A 848 33.78 -1.27 4.28
N LEU A 849 32.57 -1.41 4.83
CA LEU A 849 32.16 -0.76 6.08
C LEU A 849 33.06 -1.18 7.25
N SER A 850 33.35 -2.46 7.36
CA SER A 850 34.20 -3.00 8.43
C SER A 850 35.63 -2.47 8.33
N LEU A 851 36.17 -2.39 7.12
CA LEU A 851 37.49 -1.83 6.84
C LEU A 851 37.54 -0.32 7.15
N GLU A 852 36.52 0.44 6.73
CA GLU A 852 36.41 1.87 7.05
C GLU A 852 36.43 2.10 8.57
N ILE A 853 35.61 1.36 9.32
CA ILE A 853 35.57 1.45 10.78
C ILE A 853 36.90 1.13 11.40
N TYR A 854 37.59 0.08 10.92
CA TYR A 854 38.91 -0.31 11.40
C TYR A 854 39.95 0.82 11.16
N LEU A 855 40.01 1.34 9.94
CA LEU A 855 40.93 2.44 9.58
C LEU A 855 40.67 3.73 10.38
N LEU A 856 39.40 4.06 10.60
CA LEU A 856 39.05 5.23 11.41
C LEU A 856 39.40 5.04 12.89
N ARG A 857 39.29 3.83 13.46
CA ARG A 857 39.76 3.52 14.83
C ARG A 857 41.28 3.62 14.95
N LYS A 858 42.04 3.08 13.98
CA LYS A 858 43.50 3.15 13.98
C LYS A 858 44.05 4.59 13.90
N LYS A 859 43.35 5.51 13.23
CA LYS A 859 43.73 6.94 13.19
C LYS A 859 43.35 7.72 14.46
N SER A 860 42.51 7.16 15.32
CA SER A 860 42.10 7.80 16.59
C SER A 860 42.94 7.36 17.81
N HIS A 861 43.73 6.34 17.65
CA HIS A 861 44.86 5.94 18.52
C HIS A 861 46.20 6.45 17.94
#